data_8fc3a46fe4d58882873c90913fdfdb63
#
_entry.id   8fc3a46fe4d58882873c90913fdfdb63
#
_cell.length_a   1.000
_cell.length_b   1.000
_cell.length_c   1.000
_cell.angle_alpha   90.00
_cell.angle_beta   90.00
_cell.angle_gamma   90.00
#
_symmetry.space_group_name_H-M   'P 1'
#
loop_
_entity.id
_entity.type
_entity.pdbx_description
1 polymer ?
#
loop_
_entity_poly.entity_id
_entity_poly.type
_entity_poly.pdbx_seq_one_letter_code
_entity_poly.pdbx_strand_id
1 'polypeptide(L)'
;MRYLFSIYLGLISYFLCIINTQAQLSKKHFIPPLTYAETGNANPENQYFYISTPSNINVSYTIKQIGSPTNNITGVVSSTSPQEIYIGNGNSQLFIDSNSTSIVHDDKGYIIEADDVIYVSIRVLAGGGAQAGALVSKGNSALGTTFRAGMFTNKKPQSNYLNFISVMATENNTLLSFDDLPAGILIKNYSGTLPISNIILNEGESYIVATNANDNIINRDALIGTLITSNKPIVVNTGSANGSFGDGDGRDYGLDQIVGVDKIGDEYIFVKGNGNNDWENILIVAHKDATTISINGGGVSATINKGQYHLIEGAEYNSNGNMYVQTSNPVFTYQGIGANNSEANQSLFFVPPLSCENKGGVDNIPDIQNIGSEIFTGGVTIVTNKGAIISINSKPISDFSPSGPFDVDGNINYVTYRVTNLTGNISIDSSGELYCAYFNENGAATSGSFYSGFPSAPEINLQTTISTLGGCIPNITLKSVNTSFFDSVEWFYNDGTGFVSTGNTNETLVPSLPGNYVLTGTLACSGSTFDSQIIPVSFCPDDMDNDLIIDNIDVDLDNDGILNCDESKGDTSIDFTDPNSPILNFINGSSDSSFISSTLTQIGASTFSGDGSSNFNSTVSSGADSELEYIFNFNEVSNIELTQNTSKTHSNVTGEIFILKIEPNTKNITLIDPDNILLVDTDFDDVFETGVTTFSSAEIRFKFNPSPSGSTPYKLVANSINQLIFKHLLNNTVDNSTFEGNLILTCFGIDSDGDGINDAFDADSDN
;
A
#
# COMPACT_ATOMS: atom_id res chain seq x y z
N MET A 1 11.55 -54.35 -12.37
CA MET A 1 12.32 -53.17 -11.83
C MET A 1 12.28 -51.95 -12.77
N ARG A 2 12.18 -52.03 -14.10
CA ARG A 2 12.07 -50.85 -14.99
C ARG A 2 10.66 -50.22 -15.01
N TYR A 3 9.61 -50.93 -14.71
CA TYR A 3 8.22 -50.41 -14.69
C TYR A 3 7.89 -49.66 -13.38
N LEU A 4 8.53 -49.99 -12.27
CA LEU A 4 8.34 -49.27 -10.99
C LEU A 4 9.08 -47.92 -10.97
N PHE A 5 10.15 -47.76 -11.73
CA PHE A 5 10.89 -46.47 -11.80
C PHE A 5 10.13 -45.46 -12.65
N SER A 6 9.39 -45.89 -13.67
CA SER A 6 8.55 -45.01 -14.51
C SER A 6 7.30 -44.49 -13.80
N ILE A 7 6.77 -45.26 -12.86
CA ILE A 7 5.62 -44.85 -12.04
C ILE A 7 6.06 -43.87 -10.92
N TYR A 8 7.25 -44.05 -10.39
CA TYR A 8 7.80 -43.10 -9.40
C TYR A 8 8.22 -41.75 -10.02
N LEU A 9 8.73 -41.74 -11.27
CA LEU A 9 9.00 -40.52 -12.01
C LEU A 9 7.73 -39.80 -12.46
N GLY A 10 6.66 -40.54 -12.75
CA GLY A 10 5.34 -39.98 -13.09
C GLY A 10 4.61 -39.39 -11.90
N LEU A 11 4.85 -39.89 -10.68
CA LEU A 11 4.25 -39.36 -9.45
C LEU A 11 5.02 -38.17 -8.87
N ILE A 12 6.32 -37.99 -9.16
CA ILE A 12 7.12 -36.83 -8.79
C ILE A 12 6.83 -35.64 -9.73
N SER A 13 6.36 -35.90 -10.97
CA SER A 13 5.99 -34.86 -11.92
C SER A 13 4.61 -34.23 -11.66
N TYR A 14 3.85 -34.73 -10.67
CA TYR A 14 2.50 -34.19 -10.34
C TYR A 14 2.47 -33.34 -9.07
N PHE A 15 3.61 -33.11 -8.43
CA PHE A 15 3.79 -32.14 -7.35
C PHE A 15 4.55 -30.91 -7.87
N LEU A 16 4.19 -30.43 -9.04
CA LEU A 16 4.43 -29.03 -9.37
C LEU A 16 3.46 -28.23 -8.53
N CYS A 17 3.98 -27.55 -7.53
CA CYS A 17 3.26 -26.52 -6.79
C CYS A 17 2.48 -25.67 -7.79
N ILE A 18 1.16 -25.74 -7.74
CA ILE A 18 0.29 -24.72 -8.28
C ILE A 18 0.51 -23.54 -7.32
N ILE A 19 1.43 -22.65 -7.67
CA ILE A 19 1.62 -21.40 -6.95
C ILE A 19 0.50 -20.50 -7.43
N ASN A 20 -0.45 -20.24 -6.57
CA ASN A 20 -1.61 -19.40 -6.85
C ASN A 20 -1.17 -17.95 -7.01
N THR A 21 -1.65 -17.30 -8.02
CA THR A 21 -1.30 -15.95 -8.42
C THR A 21 -2.41 -14.99 -8.04
N GLN A 22 -2.08 -13.81 -7.48
CA GLN A 22 -3.11 -12.93 -6.93
C GLN A 22 -2.87 -11.46 -7.22
N ALA A 23 -3.94 -10.83 -7.70
CA ALA A 23 -4.07 -9.39 -7.79
C ALA A 23 -4.80 -8.85 -6.53
N GLN A 24 -4.55 -7.62 -6.13
CA GLN A 24 -5.13 -6.93 -4.96
C GLN A 24 -4.57 -7.38 -3.59
N LEU A 25 -3.58 -8.24 -3.56
CA LEU A 25 -2.78 -8.53 -2.39
C LEU A 25 -1.77 -7.40 -2.17
N SER A 26 -1.69 -6.91 -0.94
CA SER A 26 -0.72 -5.88 -0.56
C SER A 26 -0.43 -5.97 0.92
N LYS A 27 0.73 -5.49 1.35
CA LYS A 27 1.05 -5.32 2.78
C LYS A 27 0.35 -4.09 3.36
N LYS A 28 0.03 -3.09 2.53
CA LYS A 28 -0.57 -1.82 2.97
C LYS A 28 -1.86 -1.54 2.20
N HIS A 29 -2.90 -1.18 2.94
CA HIS A 29 -4.21 -0.82 2.40
C HIS A 29 -4.68 0.51 2.98
N PHE A 30 -5.12 1.41 2.13
CA PHE A 30 -5.74 2.68 2.49
C PHE A 30 -7.25 2.59 2.32
N ILE A 31 -8.00 2.93 3.36
CA ILE A 31 -9.46 2.84 3.39
C ILE A 31 -10.05 4.23 3.66
N PRO A 32 -10.33 5.00 2.61
CA PRO A 32 -11.05 6.27 2.75
C PRO A 32 -12.38 6.07 3.48
N PRO A 33 -12.80 7.00 4.36
CA PRO A 33 -14.10 6.91 5.02
C PRO A 33 -15.23 6.97 4.01
N LEU A 34 -16.38 6.44 4.37
CA LEU A 34 -17.62 6.47 3.59
C LEU A 34 -18.58 7.49 4.19
N THR A 35 -19.68 7.80 3.48
CA THR A 35 -20.70 8.69 4.01
C THR A 35 -22.10 8.10 3.82
N TYR A 36 -23.09 8.64 4.51
CA TYR A 36 -24.48 8.23 4.44
C TYR A 36 -25.44 9.43 4.57
N ALA A 37 -26.68 9.25 4.08
CA ALA A 37 -27.71 10.28 4.21
C ALA A 37 -28.34 10.23 5.62
N GLU A 38 -28.56 11.40 6.21
CA GLU A 38 -29.13 11.54 7.58
C GLU A 38 -30.62 11.24 7.68
N THR A 39 -31.29 11.10 6.56
CA THR A 39 -32.76 10.93 6.52
C THR A 39 -33.14 9.52 6.05
N GLY A 40 -34.21 8.99 6.61
CA GLY A 40 -34.77 7.69 6.25
C GLY A 40 -33.99 6.53 6.90
N ASN A 41 -34.21 5.31 6.41
CA ASN A 41 -33.60 4.08 6.93
C ASN A 41 -32.26 3.76 6.26
N ALA A 42 -31.42 4.77 6.01
CA ALA A 42 -30.16 4.65 5.30
C ALA A 42 -28.94 4.63 6.21
N ASN A 43 -29.14 4.71 7.52
CA ASN A 43 -28.02 4.70 8.45
C ASN A 43 -27.27 3.38 8.32
N PRO A 44 -25.94 3.42 8.16
CA PRO A 44 -25.12 2.21 8.20
C PRO A 44 -25.27 1.58 9.58
N GLU A 45 -25.37 0.28 9.60
CA GLU A 45 -25.44 -0.53 10.82
C GLU A 45 -24.10 -1.23 11.01
N ASN A 46 -24.12 -2.52 11.33
CA ASN A 46 -22.91 -3.27 11.61
C ASN A 46 -21.92 -3.23 10.43
N GLN A 47 -20.68 -2.87 10.74
CA GLN A 47 -19.60 -2.67 9.80
C GLN A 47 -18.45 -3.64 10.16
N TYR A 48 -17.91 -4.31 9.15
CA TYR A 48 -16.90 -5.34 9.36
C TYR A 48 -15.76 -5.23 8.36
N PHE A 49 -14.53 -5.46 8.84
CA PHE A 49 -13.43 -5.90 7.99
C PHE A 49 -13.39 -7.42 7.92
N TYR A 50 -13.08 -7.92 6.73
CA TYR A 50 -12.70 -9.30 6.48
C TYR A 50 -11.28 -9.30 5.93
N ILE A 51 -10.35 -9.92 6.67
CA ILE A 51 -8.93 -9.97 6.32
C ILE A 51 -8.55 -11.43 6.05
N SER A 52 -7.87 -11.68 4.94
CA SER A 52 -7.35 -12.99 4.57
C SER A 52 -5.97 -12.87 3.92
N THR A 53 -5.24 -13.98 3.86
CA THR A 53 -3.90 -14.06 3.26
C THR A 53 -3.70 -15.42 2.61
N PRO A 54 -2.88 -15.54 1.56
CA PRO A 54 -2.41 -16.83 1.05
C PRO A 54 -1.42 -17.53 1.98
N SER A 55 -0.80 -16.82 2.90
CA SER A 55 0.27 -17.32 3.74
C SER A 55 -0.19 -18.44 4.68
N ASN A 56 0.58 -19.54 4.72
CA ASN A 56 0.33 -20.67 5.63
C ASN A 56 0.84 -20.43 7.05
N ILE A 57 1.65 -19.40 7.25
CA ILE A 57 2.12 -18.95 8.57
C ILE A 57 1.27 -17.78 9.04
N ASN A 58 1.36 -17.46 10.33
CA ASN A 58 0.69 -16.30 10.88
C ASN A 58 1.35 -15.03 10.36
N VAL A 59 0.52 -14.17 9.80
CA VAL A 59 0.86 -12.82 9.35
C VAL A 59 0.27 -11.85 10.37
N SER A 60 1.09 -11.04 10.99
CA SER A 60 0.61 -9.98 11.89
C SER A 60 0.05 -8.83 11.06
N TYR A 61 -0.99 -8.20 11.57
CA TYR A 61 -1.53 -6.98 10.95
C TYR A 61 -1.92 -5.95 12.01
N THR A 62 -1.92 -4.69 11.58
CA THR A 62 -2.37 -3.55 12.37
C THR A 62 -3.37 -2.73 11.56
N ILE A 63 -4.56 -2.52 12.11
CA ILE A 63 -5.56 -1.60 11.58
C ILE A 63 -5.40 -0.28 12.33
N LYS A 64 -4.79 0.70 11.67
CA LYS A 64 -4.56 2.03 12.22
C LYS A 64 -5.82 2.88 12.01
N GLN A 65 -6.36 3.41 13.09
CA GLN A 65 -7.47 4.37 13.05
C GLN A 65 -6.90 5.77 12.90
N ILE A 66 -7.20 6.43 11.79
CA ILE A 66 -6.73 7.80 11.54
C ILE A 66 -7.21 8.72 12.67
N GLY A 67 -6.32 9.57 13.18
CA GLY A 67 -6.58 10.47 14.31
C GLY A 67 -6.69 9.81 15.69
N SER A 68 -6.56 8.48 15.79
CA SER A 68 -6.73 7.75 17.07
C SER A 68 -5.68 6.63 17.23
N PRO A 69 -4.40 6.94 17.31
CA PRO A 69 -3.33 5.93 17.31
C PRO A 69 -3.38 4.97 18.51
N THR A 70 -4.00 5.38 19.62
CA THR A 70 -4.20 4.52 20.80
C THR A 70 -5.29 3.46 20.62
N ASN A 71 -6.10 3.55 19.57
CA ASN A 71 -7.22 2.67 19.30
C ASN A 71 -6.93 1.70 18.12
N ASN A 72 -5.68 1.52 17.77
CA ASN A 72 -5.30 0.57 16.72
C ASN A 72 -5.73 -0.85 17.11
N ILE A 73 -6.18 -1.62 16.10
CA ILE A 73 -6.56 -3.02 16.27
C ILE A 73 -5.46 -3.87 15.68
N THR A 74 -4.88 -4.73 16.49
CA THR A 74 -3.84 -5.68 16.04
C THR A 74 -4.37 -7.10 16.05
N GLY A 75 -3.85 -7.92 15.15
CA GLY A 75 -4.23 -9.33 15.07
C GLY A 75 -3.28 -10.15 14.22
N VAL A 76 -3.62 -11.40 14.05
CA VAL A 76 -2.90 -12.33 13.17
C VAL A 76 -3.88 -13.01 12.22
N VAL A 77 -3.45 -13.28 11.00
CA VAL A 77 -4.22 -13.94 9.95
C VAL A 77 -3.38 -15.02 9.29
N SER A 78 -4.00 -16.10 8.83
CA SER A 78 -3.36 -17.11 7.98
C SER A 78 -4.35 -17.65 6.94
N SER A 79 -3.89 -18.40 5.96
CA SER A 79 -4.73 -18.98 4.91
C SER A 79 -5.84 -19.89 5.47
N THR A 80 -5.64 -20.48 6.65
CA THR A 80 -6.63 -21.33 7.33
C THR A 80 -7.44 -20.59 8.40
N SER A 81 -7.09 -19.36 8.73
CA SER A 81 -7.73 -18.57 9.80
C SER A 81 -7.91 -17.09 9.35
N PRO A 82 -8.75 -16.83 8.37
CA PRO A 82 -9.13 -15.46 8.03
C PRO A 82 -9.85 -14.79 9.21
N GLN A 83 -9.88 -13.47 9.23
CA GLN A 83 -10.40 -12.70 10.36
C GLN A 83 -11.63 -11.89 9.95
N GLU A 84 -12.66 -11.93 10.78
CA GLU A 84 -13.79 -11.02 10.76
C GLU A 84 -13.67 -10.06 11.95
N ILE A 85 -13.65 -8.76 11.68
CA ILE A 85 -13.43 -7.72 12.69
C ILE A 85 -14.58 -6.73 12.64
N TYR A 86 -15.36 -6.66 13.72
CA TYR A 86 -16.39 -5.61 13.89
C TYR A 86 -15.72 -4.26 14.13
N ILE A 87 -16.07 -3.25 13.33
CA ILE A 87 -15.42 -1.92 13.34
C ILE A 87 -16.36 -0.76 13.64
N GLY A 88 -17.64 -1.01 13.80
CA GLY A 88 -18.57 0.06 14.20
C GLY A 88 -19.99 -0.10 13.76
N ASN A 89 -20.78 0.92 14.10
CA ASN A 89 -22.21 1.05 13.77
C ASN A 89 -22.55 2.54 13.65
N GLY A 90 -23.37 2.91 12.69
CA GLY A 90 -23.77 4.30 12.47
C GLY A 90 -22.59 5.18 12.03
N ASN A 91 -22.54 6.40 12.55
CA ASN A 91 -21.39 7.28 12.45
C ASN A 91 -20.23 6.65 13.25
N SER A 92 -19.14 6.39 12.59
CA SER A 92 -18.04 5.56 13.09
C SER A 92 -16.70 6.10 12.59
N GLN A 93 -15.63 5.30 12.76
CA GLN A 93 -14.36 5.57 12.10
C GLN A 93 -14.46 5.42 10.58
N LEU A 94 -15.31 4.48 10.08
CA LEU A 94 -15.52 4.22 8.66
C LEU A 94 -16.54 5.17 8.03
N PHE A 95 -17.64 5.49 8.72
CA PHE A 95 -18.72 6.28 8.17
C PHE A 95 -18.85 7.64 8.84
N ILE A 96 -19.00 8.67 8.02
CA ILE A 96 -19.32 10.02 8.47
C ILE A 96 -20.71 10.44 7.96
N ASP A 97 -21.38 11.27 8.74
CA ASP A 97 -22.64 11.91 8.38
C ASP A 97 -22.44 12.86 7.18
N SER A 98 -23.39 12.88 6.24
CA SER A 98 -23.26 13.73 5.05
C SER A 98 -23.24 15.23 5.34
N ASN A 99 -23.67 15.66 6.54
CA ASN A 99 -23.50 17.05 6.99
C ASN A 99 -22.05 17.38 7.41
N SER A 100 -21.17 16.40 7.45
CA SER A 100 -19.76 16.58 7.75
C SER A 100 -18.86 16.40 6.52
N THR A 101 -19.42 16.38 5.32
CA THR A 101 -18.65 16.30 4.06
C THR A 101 -18.09 17.67 3.63
N SER A 102 -17.29 17.70 2.58
CA SER A 102 -16.66 18.91 2.00
C SER A 102 -15.71 19.65 2.94
N ILE A 103 -15.11 18.93 3.88
CA ILE A 103 -14.01 19.36 4.73
C ILE A 103 -12.93 18.29 4.76
N VAL A 104 -11.73 18.65 5.15
CA VAL A 104 -10.63 17.69 5.41
C VAL A 104 -10.94 16.95 6.71
N HIS A 105 -10.80 15.62 6.68
CA HIS A 105 -10.89 14.75 7.83
C HIS A 105 -9.53 14.18 8.15
N ASP A 106 -9.03 14.48 9.33
CA ASP A 106 -7.79 13.97 9.93
C ASP A 106 -8.04 12.91 11.01
N ASP A 107 -9.30 12.50 11.17
CA ASP A 107 -9.76 11.60 12.24
C ASP A 107 -10.65 10.45 11.72
N LYS A 108 -10.68 10.19 10.42
CA LYS A 108 -11.60 9.23 9.80
C LYS A 108 -10.91 8.35 8.75
N GLY A 109 -11.36 7.10 8.64
CA GLY A 109 -10.78 6.11 7.75
C GLY A 109 -9.70 5.28 8.43
N TYR A 110 -9.06 4.42 7.66
CA TYR A 110 -8.08 3.47 8.18
C TYR A 110 -6.90 3.32 7.24
N ILE A 111 -5.73 3.02 7.81
CA ILE A 111 -4.60 2.41 7.12
C ILE A 111 -4.39 1.03 7.75
N ILE A 112 -4.33 -0.01 6.93
CA ILE A 112 -4.11 -1.39 7.38
C ILE A 112 -2.76 -1.83 6.86
N GLU A 113 -1.90 -2.28 7.76
CA GLU A 113 -0.54 -2.73 7.46
C GLU A 113 -0.34 -4.14 7.98
N ALA A 114 0.47 -4.94 7.29
CA ALA A 114 0.74 -6.33 7.64
C ALA A 114 2.17 -6.75 7.27
N ASP A 115 2.71 -7.73 7.99
CA ASP A 115 4.07 -8.25 7.75
C ASP A 115 4.20 -9.01 6.41
N ASP A 116 3.08 -9.45 5.83
CA ASP A 116 3.02 -10.09 4.53
C ASP A 116 1.71 -9.71 3.83
N VAL A 117 1.58 -10.03 2.55
CA VAL A 117 0.43 -9.61 1.73
C VAL A 117 -0.90 -10.17 2.26
N ILE A 118 -1.90 -9.30 2.30
CA ILE A 118 -3.26 -9.59 2.75
C ILE A 118 -4.31 -9.11 1.75
N TYR A 119 -5.50 -9.72 1.78
CA TYR A 119 -6.72 -9.13 1.24
C TYR A 119 -7.47 -8.41 2.34
N VAL A 120 -8.08 -7.30 1.99
CA VAL A 120 -8.98 -6.55 2.88
C VAL A 120 -10.29 -6.29 2.16
N SER A 121 -11.40 -6.75 2.72
CA SER A 121 -12.74 -6.37 2.27
C SER A 121 -13.56 -5.78 3.40
N ILE A 122 -14.48 -4.89 3.03
CA ILE A 122 -15.44 -4.27 3.93
C ILE A 122 -16.82 -4.79 3.56
N ARG A 123 -17.62 -5.16 4.57
CA ARG A 123 -19.03 -5.49 4.41
C ARG A 123 -19.85 -4.73 5.45
N VAL A 124 -20.95 -4.17 5.02
CA VAL A 124 -21.82 -3.33 5.86
C VAL A 124 -23.28 -3.70 5.71
N LEU A 125 -24.03 -3.52 6.79
CA LEU A 125 -25.49 -3.63 6.83
C LEU A 125 -26.11 -2.25 7.01
N ALA A 126 -27.35 -2.09 6.57
CA ALA A 126 -28.15 -0.91 6.82
C ALA A 126 -29.66 -1.24 6.75
N GLY A 127 -30.48 -0.28 7.18
CA GLY A 127 -31.93 -0.37 7.01
C GLY A 127 -32.60 -1.52 7.75
N GLY A 128 -32.10 -1.94 8.91
CA GLY A 128 -32.60 -3.10 9.66
C GLY A 128 -32.26 -4.44 8.99
N GLY A 129 -31.11 -4.51 8.32
CA GLY A 129 -30.68 -5.68 7.54
C GLY A 129 -31.32 -5.83 6.17
N ALA A 130 -32.16 -4.86 5.76
CA ALA A 130 -32.80 -4.85 4.44
C ALA A 130 -31.90 -4.30 3.33
N GLN A 131 -30.74 -3.80 3.69
CA GLN A 131 -29.73 -3.21 2.79
C GLN A 131 -28.34 -3.70 3.18
N ALA A 132 -27.48 -3.84 2.19
CA ALA A 132 -26.09 -4.22 2.40
C ALA A 132 -25.18 -3.45 1.43
N GLY A 133 -23.89 -3.52 1.67
CA GLY A 133 -22.85 -3.01 0.78
C GLY A 133 -21.55 -3.70 1.05
N ALA A 134 -20.70 -3.74 0.02
CA ALA A 134 -19.35 -4.27 0.16
C ALA A 134 -18.39 -3.53 -0.76
N LEU A 135 -17.12 -3.51 -0.35
CA LEU A 135 -16.01 -3.17 -1.23
C LEU A 135 -14.80 -4.05 -0.90
N VAL A 136 -13.98 -4.28 -1.90
CA VAL A 136 -12.67 -4.93 -1.73
C VAL A 136 -11.60 -3.89 -1.98
N SER A 137 -10.69 -3.71 -1.01
CA SER A 137 -9.54 -2.85 -1.18
C SER A 137 -8.64 -3.40 -2.29
N LYS A 138 -8.20 -2.53 -3.17
CA LYS A 138 -7.33 -2.89 -4.29
C LYS A 138 -5.83 -2.78 -3.93
N GLY A 139 -5.50 -2.51 -2.64
CA GLY A 139 -4.12 -2.37 -2.17
C GLY A 139 -3.33 -1.36 -3.01
N ASN A 140 -2.11 -1.70 -3.37
CA ASN A 140 -1.26 -0.85 -4.21
C ASN A 140 -1.84 -0.62 -5.62
N SER A 141 -2.76 -1.47 -6.10
CA SER A 141 -3.44 -1.25 -7.37
C SER A 141 -4.44 -0.08 -7.34
N ALA A 142 -4.91 0.32 -6.15
CA ALA A 142 -5.77 1.50 -6.00
C ALA A 142 -5.02 2.82 -6.16
N LEU A 143 -3.69 2.82 -6.02
CA LEU A 143 -2.88 4.03 -6.07
C LEU A 143 -2.91 4.64 -7.47
N GLY A 144 -3.19 5.93 -7.54
CA GLY A 144 -3.21 6.67 -8.79
C GLY A 144 -3.33 8.17 -8.57
N THR A 145 -3.17 8.95 -9.63
CA THR A 145 -3.26 10.42 -9.59
C THR A 145 -4.40 10.98 -10.41
N THR A 146 -5.12 10.12 -11.15
CA THR A 146 -6.21 10.55 -12.06
C THR A 146 -7.30 9.48 -12.10
N PHE A 147 -8.54 9.87 -11.80
CA PHE A 147 -9.69 8.96 -11.74
C PHE A 147 -10.94 9.60 -12.35
N ARG A 148 -11.96 8.76 -12.67
CA ARG A 148 -13.32 9.22 -12.92
C ARG A 148 -14.33 8.42 -12.11
N ALA A 149 -15.21 9.15 -11.45
CA ALA A 149 -16.21 8.59 -10.55
C ALA A 149 -17.37 7.92 -11.31
N GLY A 150 -17.87 6.82 -10.72
CA GLY A 150 -19.12 6.18 -11.13
C GLY A 150 -19.97 5.81 -9.92
N MET A 151 -21.29 5.88 -10.10
CA MET A 151 -22.30 5.63 -9.05
C MET A 151 -23.67 5.44 -9.68
N PHE A 152 -24.71 5.24 -8.88
CA PHE A 152 -26.09 5.13 -9.38
C PHE A 152 -26.61 6.43 -10.00
N THR A 153 -27.42 6.31 -11.05
CA THR A 153 -28.06 7.46 -11.74
C THR A 153 -29.28 8.00 -11.02
N ASN A 154 -29.84 7.24 -10.06
CA ASN A 154 -30.96 7.67 -9.20
C ASN A 154 -32.15 8.26 -9.96
N LYS A 155 -32.61 7.59 -11.02
CA LYS A 155 -33.73 8.05 -11.87
C LYS A 155 -35.00 8.45 -11.08
N LYS A 156 -35.32 7.71 -10.03
CA LYS A 156 -36.39 7.99 -9.05
C LYS A 156 -35.83 8.19 -7.67
N PRO A 157 -35.31 9.38 -7.37
CA PRO A 157 -34.62 9.61 -6.11
C PRO A 157 -35.59 9.58 -4.91
N GLN A 158 -35.12 9.03 -3.80
CA GLN A 158 -35.70 9.18 -2.49
C GLN A 158 -34.87 10.14 -1.63
N SER A 159 -35.38 10.59 -0.51
CA SER A 159 -34.74 11.59 0.36
C SER A 159 -33.36 11.12 0.90
N ASN A 160 -33.14 9.81 0.92
CA ASN A 160 -31.92 9.17 1.42
C ASN A 160 -30.99 8.64 0.32
N TYR A 161 -31.20 9.01 -0.95
CA TYR A 161 -30.30 8.65 -2.03
C TYR A 161 -29.14 9.67 -2.08
N LEU A 162 -27.96 9.19 -1.75
CA LEU A 162 -26.76 10.02 -1.65
C LEU A 162 -25.63 9.43 -2.51
N ASN A 163 -25.16 10.20 -3.49
CA ASN A 163 -23.97 9.88 -4.26
C ASN A 163 -22.74 10.53 -3.62
N PHE A 164 -21.59 9.87 -3.65
CA PHE A 164 -20.37 10.38 -3.07
C PHE A 164 -19.09 9.94 -3.78
N ILE A 165 -18.05 10.72 -3.57
CA ILE A 165 -16.66 10.45 -3.90
C ILE A 165 -15.86 10.68 -2.62
N SER A 166 -15.12 9.70 -2.15
CA SER A 166 -14.25 9.81 -0.99
C SER A 166 -12.80 9.54 -1.39
N VAL A 167 -11.92 10.43 -1.01
CA VAL A 167 -10.51 10.40 -1.35
C VAL A 167 -9.68 10.39 -0.08
N MET A 168 -8.64 9.55 -0.04
CA MET A 168 -7.62 9.56 1.01
C MET A 168 -6.24 9.73 0.37
N ALA A 169 -5.44 10.63 0.93
CA ALA A 169 -4.06 10.80 0.52
C ALA A 169 -3.18 9.67 1.09
N THR A 170 -2.24 9.21 0.29
CA THR A 170 -1.25 8.20 0.70
C THR A 170 0.10 8.82 1.07
N GLU A 171 0.24 10.10 0.77
CA GLU A 171 1.42 10.90 1.09
C GLU A 171 1.00 12.28 1.57
N ASN A 172 1.85 12.90 2.36
CA ASN A 172 1.60 14.27 2.83
C ASN A 172 1.69 15.28 1.69
N ASN A 173 1.07 16.46 1.88
CA ASN A 173 1.04 17.53 0.88
C ASN A 173 0.46 17.10 -0.49
N THR A 174 -0.49 16.20 -0.48
CA THR A 174 -1.21 15.81 -1.67
C THR A 174 -2.22 16.89 -2.06
N LEU A 175 -1.98 17.51 -3.20
CA LEU A 175 -2.91 18.51 -3.75
C LEU A 175 -4.01 17.80 -4.55
N LEU A 176 -5.26 18.00 -4.15
CA LEU A 176 -6.44 17.33 -4.70
C LEU A 176 -7.36 18.33 -5.41
N SER A 177 -7.94 17.92 -6.53
CA SER A 177 -8.97 18.67 -7.27
C SER A 177 -10.08 17.76 -7.82
N PHE A 178 -11.30 18.33 -7.89
CA PHE A 178 -12.48 17.72 -8.53
C PHE A 178 -12.96 18.65 -9.67
N ASP A 179 -12.86 18.15 -10.88
CA ASP A 179 -13.21 18.87 -12.11
C ASP A 179 -14.38 18.20 -12.85
N ASP A 180 -14.82 18.79 -13.95
CA ASP A 180 -15.93 18.33 -14.79
C ASP A 180 -17.27 18.23 -14.02
N LEU A 181 -17.44 19.00 -12.95
CA LEU A 181 -18.70 19.08 -12.19
C LEU A 181 -19.71 19.96 -12.94
N PRO A 182 -20.96 19.50 -13.15
CA PRO A 182 -21.94 20.26 -13.94
C PRO A 182 -22.46 21.50 -13.21
N ALA A 183 -22.74 22.54 -13.97
CA ALA A 183 -23.34 23.75 -13.42
C ALA A 183 -24.71 23.46 -12.75
N GLY A 184 -24.94 24.03 -11.58
CA GLY A 184 -26.18 23.83 -10.81
C GLY A 184 -26.20 22.62 -9.90
N ILE A 185 -25.11 21.85 -9.81
CA ILE A 185 -24.94 20.83 -8.78
C ILE A 185 -24.99 21.45 -7.37
N LEU A 186 -25.69 20.79 -6.46
CA LEU A 186 -25.71 21.16 -5.04
C LEU A 186 -24.92 20.14 -4.23
N ILE A 187 -23.68 20.48 -3.92
CA ILE A 187 -22.78 19.65 -3.12
C ILE A 187 -23.05 19.91 -1.65
N LYS A 188 -23.17 18.84 -0.87
CA LYS A 188 -23.40 18.89 0.59
C LYS A 188 -22.29 19.69 1.27
N ASN A 189 -22.68 20.67 2.08
CA ASN A 189 -21.79 21.53 2.88
C ASN A 189 -20.72 22.33 2.08
N TYR A 190 -20.86 22.41 0.77
CA TYR A 190 -19.95 23.18 -0.06
C TYR A 190 -20.58 24.50 -0.51
N SER A 191 -19.95 25.62 -0.17
CA SER A 191 -20.37 26.96 -0.56
C SER A 191 -19.37 27.69 -1.48
N GLY A 192 -18.30 26.97 -1.87
CA GLY A 192 -17.25 27.52 -2.73
C GLY A 192 -17.66 27.55 -4.21
N THR A 193 -16.72 27.93 -5.04
CA THR A 193 -16.87 27.94 -6.50
C THR A 193 -16.42 26.61 -7.11
N LEU A 194 -17.01 26.24 -8.26
CA LEU A 194 -16.57 25.08 -9.04
C LEU A 194 -15.50 25.52 -10.05
N PRO A 195 -14.52 24.68 -10.39
CA PRO A 195 -14.24 23.36 -9.81
C PRO A 195 -13.78 23.44 -8.35
N ILE A 196 -13.87 22.31 -7.61
CA ILE A 196 -13.30 22.22 -6.27
C ILE A 196 -11.81 21.94 -6.43
N SER A 197 -10.96 22.84 -5.98
CA SER A 197 -9.52 22.75 -6.17
C SER A 197 -8.73 23.26 -4.97
N ASN A 198 -7.43 23.01 -4.98
CA ASN A 198 -6.51 23.44 -3.92
C ASN A 198 -6.84 22.84 -2.53
N ILE A 199 -7.36 21.60 -2.53
CA ILE A 199 -7.50 20.83 -1.28
C ILE A 199 -6.14 20.19 -1.03
N ILE A 200 -5.57 20.44 0.14
CA ILE A 200 -4.30 19.84 0.56
C ILE A 200 -4.61 18.79 1.61
N LEU A 201 -4.11 17.58 1.41
CA LEU A 201 -4.26 16.44 2.32
C LEU A 201 -2.89 15.91 2.71
N ASN A 202 -2.75 15.48 3.95
CA ASN A 202 -1.63 14.70 4.43
C ASN A 202 -1.95 13.19 4.39
N GLU A 203 -0.96 12.33 4.57
CA GLU A 203 -1.15 10.88 4.61
C GLU A 203 -2.26 10.51 5.60
N GLY A 204 -3.21 9.70 5.13
CA GLY A 204 -4.37 9.28 5.89
C GLY A 204 -5.50 10.31 5.97
N GLU A 205 -5.26 11.59 5.68
CA GLU A 205 -6.33 12.59 5.62
C GLU A 205 -7.23 12.34 4.40
N SER A 206 -8.50 12.65 4.59
CA SER A 206 -9.53 12.37 3.60
C SER A 206 -10.40 13.58 3.29
N TYR A 207 -10.98 13.58 2.08
CA TYR A 207 -11.96 14.57 1.66
C TYR A 207 -13.11 13.88 0.94
N ILE A 208 -14.37 14.22 1.32
CA ILE A 208 -15.55 13.64 0.72
C ILE A 208 -16.41 14.71 0.04
N VAL A 209 -16.77 14.45 -1.22
CA VAL A 209 -17.76 15.21 -1.97
C VAL A 209 -19.04 14.38 -2.06
N ALA A 210 -20.19 14.94 -1.68
CA ALA A 210 -21.45 14.22 -1.72
C ALA A 210 -22.61 15.09 -2.26
N THR A 211 -23.59 14.44 -2.91
CA THR A 211 -24.81 15.07 -3.40
C THR A 211 -26.03 14.24 -2.99
N ASN A 212 -27.08 14.89 -2.45
CA ASN A 212 -28.35 14.22 -2.26
C ASN A 212 -29.16 14.28 -3.56
N ALA A 213 -29.57 13.14 -4.08
CA ALA A 213 -30.25 13.01 -5.36
C ALA A 213 -31.66 13.68 -5.39
N ASN A 214 -32.22 13.92 -4.21
CA ASN A 214 -33.57 14.53 -4.08
C ASN A 214 -33.54 16.07 -4.00
N ASP A 215 -32.35 16.71 -3.80
CA ASP A 215 -32.25 18.16 -3.65
C ASP A 215 -32.58 18.90 -4.95
N ASN A 216 -32.18 18.34 -6.07
CA ASN A 216 -32.58 18.80 -7.40
C ASN A 216 -32.38 17.70 -8.46
N ILE A 217 -32.83 17.93 -9.69
CA ILE A 217 -32.74 16.96 -10.78
C ILE A 217 -31.28 16.70 -11.23
N ILE A 218 -30.41 17.71 -11.12
CA ILE A 218 -29.00 17.62 -11.53
C ILE A 218 -28.26 16.68 -10.60
N ASN A 219 -28.55 16.72 -9.31
CA ASN A 219 -27.84 15.93 -8.29
C ASN A 219 -28.00 14.41 -8.44
N ARG A 220 -28.96 13.93 -9.26
CA ARG A 220 -29.24 12.50 -9.42
C ARG A 220 -28.02 11.73 -9.93
N ASP A 221 -27.29 12.33 -10.85
CA ASP A 221 -26.15 11.73 -11.56
C ASP A 221 -24.95 12.68 -11.73
N ALA A 222 -25.03 13.88 -11.15
CA ALA A 222 -24.07 14.96 -11.34
C ALA A 222 -22.62 14.63 -10.98
N LEU A 223 -22.38 13.67 -10.08
CA LEU A 223 -21.02 13.24 -9.71
C LEU A 223 -20.47 12.16 -10.64
N ILE A 224 -21.31 11.55 -11.51
CA ILE A 224 -20.80 10.57 -12.47
C ILE A 224 -19.91 11.29 -13.50
N GLY A 225 -18.73 10.77 -13.71
CA GLY A 225 -17.75 11.32 -14.66
C GLY A 225 -16.88 12.43 -14.07
N THR A 226 -17.11 12.86 -12.82
CA THR A 226 -16.20 13.81 -12.13
C THR A 226 -14.76 13.37 -12.30
N LEU A 227 -13.91 14.29 -12.73
CA LEU A 227 -12.48 14.10 -12.83
C LEU A 227 -11.84 14.39 -11.47
N ILE A 228 -11.16 13.41 -10.90
CA ILE A 228 -10.42 13.53 -9.64
C ILE A 228 -8.94 13.52 -10.01
N THR A 229 -8.21 14.56 -9.63
CA THR A 229 -6.75 14.65 -9.89
C THR A 229 -5.98 15.03 -8.66
N SER A 230 -4.76 14.50 -8.58
CA SER A 230 -3.81 14.83 -7.51
C SER A 230 -2.38 14.90 -8.06
N ASN A 231 -1.48 15.57 -7.33
CA ASN A 231 -0.06 15.61 -7.66
C ASN A 231 0.73 14.40 -7.12
N LYS A 232 0.14 13.66 -6.18
CA LYS A 232 0.69 12.44 -5.55
C LYS A 232 -0.34 11.33 -5.55
N PRO A 233 0.04 10.06 -5.35
CA PRO A 233 -0.91 8.96 -5.32
C PRO A 233 -1.99 9.17 -4.26
N ILE A 234 -3.22 8.85 -4.62
CA ILE A 234 -4.40 8.83 -3.75
C ILE A 234 -5.15 7.53 -3.91
N VAL A 235 -6.01 7.22 -2.95
CA VAL A 235 -6.99 6.14 -3.03
C VAL A 235 -8.38 6.73 -3.07
N VAL A 236 -9.25 6.18 -3.93
CA VAL A 236 -10.58 6.72 -4.19
C VAL A 236 -11.64 5.64 -4.02
N ASN A 237 -12.63 5.89 -3.14
CA ASN A 237 -13.88 5.16 -3.08
C ASN A 237 -14.99 5.97 -3.75
N THR A 238 -15.81 5.34 -4.57
CA THR A 238 -16.97 5.99 -5.20
C THR A 238 -18.22 5.16 -5.00
N GLY A 239 -19.38 5.79 -5.05
CA GLY A 239 -20.62 5.07 -5.01
C GLY A 239 -21.81 5.87 -4.48
N SER A 240 -22.79 5.13 -4.01
CA SER A 240 -24.05 5.65 -3.49
C SER A 240 -24.36 5.03 -2.13
N ALA A 241 -24.56 5.87 -1.14
CA ALA A 241 -25.16 5.45 0.12
C ALA A 241 -26.67 5.46 -0.05
N ASN A 242 -27.25 4.32 -0.32
CA ASN A 242 -28.59 4.14 -0.91
C ASN A 242 -28.72 4.76 -2.30
N GLY A 243 -29.18 3.98 -3.22
CA GLY A 243 -29.43 4.41 -4.59
C GLY A 243 -29.85 3.25 -5.48
N SER A 244 -30.12 3.55 -6.73
CA SER A 244 -30.44 2.55 -7.74
C SER A 244 -30.30 3.12 -9.15
N PHE A 245 -29.97 2.27 -10.12
CA PHE A 245 -30.12 2.60 -11.53
C PHE A 245 -31.57 2.55 -11.97
N GLY A 246 -32.35 1.66 -11.37
CA GLY A 246 -33.68 1.32 -11.79
C GLY A 246 -34.74 2.33 -11.44
N ASP A 247 -35.96 2.05 -11.92
CA ASP A 247 -37.16 2.88 -11.76
C ASP A 247 -38.00 2.52 -10.55
N GLY A 248 -37.66 1.52 -9.76
CA GLY A 248 -38.33 1.08 -8.57
C GLY A 248 -37.97 1.84 -7.30
N ASP A 249 -38.56 1.40 -6.19
CA ASP A 249 -38.27 1.94 -4.86
C ASP A 249 -37.12 1.22 -4.16
N GLY A 250 -36.46 0.29 -4.86
CA GLY A 250 -35.33 -0.45 -4.34
C GLY A 250 -34.10 0.42 -4.15
N ARG A 251 -33.30 0.06 -3.18
CA ARG A 251 -32.14 0.83 -2.76
C ARG A 251 -31.17 -0.07 -2.00
N ASP A 252 -29.89 0.13 -2.28
CA ASP A 252 -28.83 -0.53 -1.55
C ASP A 252 -27.58 0.37 -1.51
N TYR A 253 -26.55 -0.05 -0.77
CA TYR A 253 -25.25 0.57 -0.82
C TYR A 253 -24.49 0.04 -2.03
N GLY A 254 -24.37 0.86 -3.06
CA GLY A 254 -23.55 0.56 -4.23
C GLY A 254 -22.24 1.33 -4.15
N LEU A 255 -21.16 0.69 -3.73
CA LEU A 255 -19.88 1.36 -3.50
C LEU A 255 -18.71 0.41 -3.77
N ASP A 256 -17.60 0.96 -4.26
CA ASP A 256 -16.34 0.22 -4.38
C ASP A 256 -15.13 1.17 -4.37
N GLN A 257 -13.96 0.61 -4.14
CA GLN A 257 -12.67 1.26 -4.37
C GLN A 257 -12.35 1.15 -5.87
N ILE A 258 -11.87 2.24 -6.47
CA ILE A 258 -11.56 2.30 -7.89
C ILE A 258 -10.06 2.43 -8.14
N VAL A 259 -9.63 2.19 -9.38
CA VAL A 259 -8.23 2.32 -9.79
C VAL A 259 -8.01 3.56 -10.66
N GLY A 260 -6.75 3.99 -10.83
CA GLY A 260 -6.38 5.11 -11.68
C GLY A 260 -6.55 4.84 -13.18
N VAL A 261 -6.44 5.90 -13.97
CA VAL A 261 -6.58 5.89 -15.44
C VAL A 261 -5.54 5.00 -16.14
N ASP A 262 -4.43 4.73 -15.50
CA ASP A 262 -3.35 3.85 -15.96
C ASP A 262 -3.72 2.35 -15.93
N LYS A 263 -4.79 1.99 -15.20
CA LYS A 263 -5.24 0.60 -15.00
C LYS A 263 -6.62 0.29 -15.55
N ILE A 264 -7.19 1.19 -16.36
CA ILE A 264 -8.43 0.92 -17.11
C ILE A 264 -8.10 0.41 -18.51
N GLY A 265 -9.07 -0.21 -19.16
CA GLY A 265 -8.94 -0.76 -20.52
C GLY A 265 -10.12 -0.46 -21.43
N ASP A 266 -10.19 -1.18 -22.51
CA ASP A 266 -11.17 -0.98 -23.58
C ASP A 266 -12.01 -2.24 -23.92
N GLU A 267 -11.74 -3.36 -23.22
CA GLU A 267 -12.51 -4.61 -23.34
C GLU A 267 -12.95 -5.13 -21.97
N TYR A 268 -14.22 -5.52 -21.88
CA TYR A 268 -14.83 -5.97 -20.62
C TYR A 268 -15.83 -7.08 -20.86
N ILE A 269 -15.96 -8.02 -19.91
CA ILE A 269 -17.03 -9.03 -19.91
C ILE A 269 -17.75 -8.94 -18.56
N PHE A 270 -19.07 -8.83 -18.63
CA PHE A 270 -19.95 -8.74 -17.47
C PHE A 270 -20.78 -10.03 -17.36
N VAL A 271 -21.05 -10.46 -16.13
CA VAL A 271 -21.90 -11.62 -15.84
C VAL A 271 -23.10 -11.16 -15.02
N LYS A 272 -24.30 -11.45 -15.53
CA LYS A 272 -25.58 -11.03 -14.93
C LYS A 272 -25.78 -11.66 -13.56
N GLY A 273 -26.33 -10.88 -12.62
CA GLY A 273 -26.78 -11.34 -11.32
C GLY A 273 -28.16 -12.02 -11.32
N ASN A 274 -28.89 -11.92 -10.20
CA ASN A 274 -30.22 -12.49 -10.03
C ASN A 274 -31.36 -11.51 -10.36
N GLY A 275 -31.04 -10.24 -10.59
CA GLY A 275 -32.00 -9.18 -10.89
C GLY A 275 -32.70 -9.38 -12.24
N ASN A 276 -33.86 -8.75 -12.40
CA ASN A 276 -34.46 -8.60 -13.73
C ASN A 276 -33.64 -7.56 -14.55
N ASN A 277 -34.03 -7.34 -15.81
CA ASN A 277 -33.26 -6.47 -16.70
C ASN A 277 -33.17 -5.01 -16.22
N ASP A 278 -34.07 -4.53 -15.42
CA ASP A 278 -34.06 -3.15 -14.91
C ASP A 278 -33.05 -2.95 -13.78
N TRP A 279 -32.60 -4.06 -13.17
CA TRP A 279 -31.67 -4.06 -12.03
C TRP A 279 -30.29 -4.67 -12.32
N GLU A 280 -29.96 -4.91 -13.56
CA GLU A 280 -28.69 -5.47 -14.04
C GLU A 280 -28.08 -4.51 -15.03
N ASN A 281 -27.42 -3.48 -14.56
CA ASN A 281 -26.98 -2.37 -15.39
C ASN A 281 -25.46 -2.28 -15.43
N ILE A 282 -24.94 -1.77 -16.56
CA ILE A 282 -23.53 -1.45 -16.73
C ILE A 282 -23.39 0.04 -16.96
N LEU A 283 -22.56 0.70 -16.17
CA LEU A 283 -22.20 2.11 -16.34
C LEU A 283 -20.83 2.22 -16.95
N ILE A 284 -20.74 2.86 -18.10
CA ILE A 284 -19.49 3.17 -18.82
C ILE A 284 -19.22 4.67 -18.70
N VAL A 285 -18.05 5.06 -18.19
CA VAL A 285 -17.63 6.46 -18.06
C VAL A 285 -16.40 6.73 -18.93
N ALA A 286 -16.50 7.66 -19.86
CA ALA A 286 -15.39 7.96 -20.78
C ALA A 286 -14.36 8.88 -20.13
N HIS A 287 -13.07 8.57 -20.34
CA HIS A 287 -11.95 9.45 -20.01
C HIS A 287 -11.52 10.32 -21.19
N LYS A 288 -11.77 9.87 -22.43
CA LYS A 288 -11.44 10.59 -23.67
C LYS A 288 -12.68 10.94 -24.50
N ASP A 289 -12.57 11.99 -25.31
CA ASP A 289 -13.62 12.39 -26.23
C ASP A 289 -13.84 11.37 -27.34
N ALA A 290 -15.05 11.38 -27.91
CA ALA A 290 -15.47 10.52 -29.02
C ALA A 290 -15.25 9.02 -28.78
N THR A 291 -15.36 8.57 -27.53
CA THR A 291 -15.28 7.15 -27.17
C THR A 291 -16.53 6.42 -27.67
N THR A 292 -16.36 5.46 -28.58
CA THR A 292 -17.44 4.62 -29.08
C THR A 292 -17.56 3.35 -28.23
N ILE A 293 -18.80 2.84 -28.11
CA ILE A 293 -19.14 1.64 -27.32
C ILE A 293 -19.81 0.65 -28.27
N SER A 294 -19.35 -0.59 -28.28
CA SER A 294 -19.94 -1.72 -29.00
C SER A 294 -20.26 -2.85 -28.01
N ILE A 295 -21.37 -3.53 -28.22
CA ILE A 295 -21.89 -4.58 -27.32
C ILE A 295 -21.98 -5.89 -28.11
N ASN A 296 -21.54 -7.01 -27.48
CA ASN A 296 -21.64 -8.38 -28.00
C ASN A 296 -21.14 -8.56 -29.43
N GLY A 297 -20.06 -7.84 -29.82
CA GLY A 297 -19.50 -7.87 -31.17
C GLY A 297 -20.35 -7.17 -32.22
N GLY A 298 -21.37 -6.44 -31.83
CA GLY A 298 -22.21 -5.64 -32.71
C GLY A 298 -21.54 -4.33 -33.18
N GLY A 299 -22.30 -3.53 -33.93
CA GLY A 299 -21.87 -2.17 -34.32
C GLY A 299 -21.82 -1.23 -33.13
N VAL A 300 -21.39 0.03 -33.38
CA VAL A 300 -21.38 1.08 -32.36
C VAL A 300 -22.80 1.35 -31.86
N SER A 301 -23.01 1.13 -30.57
CA SER A 301 -24.29 1.37 -29.88
C SER A 301 -24.39 2.80 -29.32
N ALA A 302 -23.27 3.37 -28.91
CA ALA A 302 -23.20 4.74 -28.35
C ALA A 302 -21.85 5.38 -28.61
N THR A 303 -21.81 6.71 -28.55
CA THR A 303 -20.58 7.52 -28.54
C THR A 303 -20.70 8.56 -27.44
N ILE A 304 -19.71 8.63 -26.56
CA ILE A 304 -19.66 9.55 -25.42
C ILE A 304 -18.34 10.32 -25.40
N ASN A 305 -18.37 11.51 -24.81
CA ASN A 305 -17.19 12.34 -24.62
C ASN A 305 -16.65 12.20 -23.19
N LYS A 306 -15.44 12.70 -22.94
CA LYS A 306 -14.81 12.70 -21.62
C LYS A 306 -15.76 13.26 -20.55
N GLY A 307 -15.82 12.59 -19.39
CA GLY A 307 -16.71 12.93 -18.29
C GLY A 307 -18.18 12.54 -18.50
N GLN A 308 -18.57 12.12 -19.73
CA GLN A 308 -19.91 11.59 -19.98
C GLN A 308 -19.97 10.09 -19.69
N TYR A 309 -21.17 9.60 -19.44
CA TYR A 309 -21.42 8.19 -19.24
C TYR A 309 -22.49 7.63 -20.20
N HIS A 310 -22.49 6.32 -20.34
CA HIS A 310 -23.54 5.54 -20.98
C HIS A 310 -23.97 4.42 -20.06
N LEU A 311 -25.29 4.33 -19.81
CA LEU A 311 -25.89 3.25 -19.02
C LEU A 311 -26.43 2.17 -19.97
N ILE A 312 -25.89 0.96 -19.89
CA ILE A 312 -26.36 -0.19 -20.63
C ILE A 312 -27.36 -0.94 -19.74
N GLU A 313 -28.54 -1.21 -20.27
CA GLU A 313 -29.61 -1.90 -19.54
C GLU A 313 -29.44 -3.43 -19.61
N GLY A 314 -29.95 -4.14 -18.62
CA GLY A 314 -29.81 -5.60 -18.53
C GLY A 314 -30.45 -6.41 -19.64
N ALA A 315 -31.27 -5.78 -20.50
CA ALA A 315 -31.81 -6.38 -21.71
C ALA A 315 -30.75 -6.68 -22.77
N GLU A 316 -29.59 -6.03 -22.71
CA GLU A 316 -28.47 -6.23 -23.63
C GLU A 316 -27.59 -7.45 -23.28
N TYR A 317 -27.77 -8.05 -22.10
CA TYR A 317 -27.16 -9.35 -21.81
C TYR A 317 -27.67 -10.39 -22.79
N ASN A 318 -26.78 -11.23 -23.30
CA ASN A 318 -27.17 -12.33 -24.17
C ASN A 318 -27.98 -13.42 -23.44
N SER A 319 -28.46 -14.42 -24.15
CA SER A 319 -29.26 -15.51 -23.58
C SER A 319 -28.51 -16.36 -22.53
N ASN A 320 -27.18 -16.26 -22.50
CA ASN A 320 -26.31 -16.96 -21.54
C ASN A 320 -26.11 -16.12 -20.25
N GLY A 321 -26.63 -14.90 -20.20
CA GLY A 321 -26.46 -14.00 -19.06
C GLY A 321 -25.06 -13.38 -18.97
N ASN A 322 -24.37 -13.22 -20.09
CA ASN A 322 -23.12 -12.46 -20.17
C ASN A 322 -23.18 -11.36 -21.23
N MET A 323 -22.25 -10.42 -21.16
CA MET A 323 -22.18 -9.29 -22.07
C MET A 323 -20.72 -8.91 -22.28
N TYR A 324 -20.28 -8.86 -23.55
CA TYR A 324 -18.99 -8.30 -23.93
C TYR A 324 -19.17 -6.85 -24.37
N VAL A 325 -18.34 -5.98 -23.83
CA VAL A 325 -18.30 -4.56 -24.21
C VAL A 325 -16.89 -4.21 -24.70
N GLN A 326 -16.84 -3.60 -25.87
CA GLN A 326 -15.62 -3.06 -26.45
C GLN A 326 -15.77 -1.54 -26.67
N THR A 327 -14.74 -0.79 -26.33
CA THR A 327 -14.72 0.67 -26.52
C THR A 327 -13.50 1.10 -27.36
N SER A 328 -13.58 2.27 -27.99
CA SER A 328 -12.48 2.78 -28.82
C SER A 328 -11.35 3.43 -28.01
N ASN A 329 -11.55 3.70 -26.74
CA ASN A 329 -10.58 4.22 -25.79
C ASN A 329 -10.82 3.56 -24.42
N PRO A 330 -9.80 3.47 -23.56
CA PRO A 330 -9.99 2.99 -22.18
C PRO A 330 -11.06 3.79 -21.43
N VAL A 331 -11.88 3.07 -20.64
CA VAL A 331 -13.03 3.61 -19.91
C VAL A 331 -13.07 3.08 -18.48
N PHE A 332 -13.73 3.82 -17.58
CA PHE A 332 -14.08 3.32 -16.25
C PHE A 332 -15.43 2.59 -16.34
N THR A 333 -15.51 1.39 -15.76
CA THR A 333 -16.72 0.56 -15.84
C THR A 333 -17.20 0.12 -14.48
N TYR A 334 -18.52 0.16 -14.30
CA TYR A 334 -19.17 -0.25 -13.07
C TYR A 334 -20.34 -1.17 -13.39
N GLN A 335 -20.52 -2.20 -12.60
CA GLN A 335 -21.64 -3.12 -12.75
C GLN A 335 -22.58 -3.01 -11.53
N GLY A 336 -23.86 -2.74 -11.82
CA GLY A 336 -24.95 -2.95 -10.87
C GLY A 336 -25.45 -4.38 -10.98
N ILE A 337 -25.53 -5.09 -9.87
CA ILE A 337 -26.00 -6.47 -9.80
C ILE A 337 -27.20 -6.56 -8.86
N GLY A 338 -28.33 -7.09 -9.35
CA GLY A 338 -29.56 -7.18 -8.59
C GLY A 338 -29.65 -8.44 -7.72
N ALA A 339 -30.42 -8.34 -6.61
CA ALA A 339 -30.64 -9.43 -5.67
C ALA A 339 -31.58 -10.51 -6.26
N ASN A 340 -32.78 -10.11 -6.65
CA ASN A 340 -33.79 -11.01 -7.18
C ASN A 340 -34.77 -10.29 -8.14
N ASN A 341 -35.66 -11.03 -8.77
CA ASN A 341 -36.58 -10.49 -9.79
C ASN A 341 -37.60 -9.49 -9.28
N SER A 342 -37.88 -9.44 -7.98
CA SER A 342 -38.94 -8.62 -7.40
C SER A 342 -38.46 -7.39 -6.67
N GLU A 343 -37.14 -7.30 -6.42
CA GLU A 343 -36.57 -6.22 -5.63
C GLU A 343 -35.63 -5.36 -6.49
N ALA A 344 -35.78 -4.06 -6.36
CA ALA A 344 -34.98 -3.08 -7.09
C ALA A 344 -33.63 -2.76 -6.44
N ASN A 345 -33.18 -3.58 -5.53
CA ASN A 345 -31.93 -3.40 -4.81
C ASN A 345 -30.75 -3.88 -5.66
N GLN A 346 -29.69 -3.10 -5.67
CA GLN A 346 -28.50 -3.36 -6.45
C GLN A 346 -27.26 -3.08 -5.62
N SER A 347 -26.29 -4.00 -5.68
CA SER A 347 -24.90 -3.67 -5.39
C SER A 347 -24.26 -2.99 -6.60
N LEU A 348 -23.22 -2.22 -6.38
CA LEU A 348 -22.42 -1.61 -7.44
C LEU A 348 -20.95 -1.87 -7.15
N PHE A 349 -20.20 -2.31 -8.16
CA PHE A 349 -18.77 -2.50 -8.04
C PHE A 349 -18.03 -2.13 -9.33
N PHE A 350 -16.76 -1.78 -9.17
CA PHE A 350 -15.86 -1.43 -10.25
C PHE A 350 -15.33 -2.68 -10.92
N VAL A 351 -15.40 -2.73 -12.26
CA VAL A 351 -15.08 -3.93 -13.05
C VAL A 351 -13.71 -3.79 -13.71
N PRO A 352 -12.81 -4.77 -13.56
CA PRO A 352 -11.51 -4.75 -14.23
C PRO A 352 -11.65 -4.97 -15.74
N PRO A 353 -10.76 -4.37 -16.54
CA PRO A 353 -10.68 -4.67 -17.98
C PRO A 353 -10.14 -6.07 -18.23
N LEU A 354 -10.45 -6.63 -19.40
CA LEU A 354 -9.75 -7.81 -19.87
C LEU A 354 -8.29 -7.44 -20.14
N SER A 355 -7.41 -8.19 -19.56
CA SER A 355 -5.97 -8.03 -19.72
C SER A 355 -5.30 -9.38 -19.55
N CYS A 356 -4.43 -9.72 -20.49
CA CYS A 356 -3.59 -10.91 -20.38
C CYS A 356 -2.66 -10.89 -19.15
N GLU A 357 -2.58 -9.73 -18.48
CA GLU A 357 -1.85 -9.56 -17.24
C GLU A 357 -2.56 -10.19 -16.03
N ASN A 358 -3.81 -10.59 -16.20
CA ASN A 358 -4.68 -11.04 -15.11
C ASN A 358 -4.70 -12.56 -15.02
N LYS A 359 -3.74 -13.12 -14.33
CA LYS A 359 -3.59 -14.57 -14.19
C LYS A 359 -4.09 -15.10 -12.84
N GLY A 360 -4.54 -16.30 -12.80
CA GLY A 360 -4.53 -17.27 -11.73
C GLY A 360 -5.71 -17.34 -10.79
N GLY A 361 -5.69 -16.73 -9.62
CA GLY A 361 -6.52 -17.19 -8.53
C GLY A 361 -7.07 -16.11 -7.60
N VAL A 362 -7.89 -16.52 -6.66
CA VAL A 362 -8.30 -15.82 -5.45
C VAL A 362 -8.11 -16.79 -4.30
N ASP A 363 -7.16 -16.50 -3.40
CA ASP A 363 -6.80 -17.46 -2.35
C ASP A 363 -7.88 -17.61 -1.29
N ASN A 364 -8.58 -16.53 -0.96
CA ASN A 364 -9.56 -16.62 0.11
C ASN A 364 -10.55 -15.45 0.06
N ILE A 365 -11.82 -15.76 -0.19
CA ILE A 365 -12.96 -14.89 0.12
C ILE A 365 -13.53 -15.37 1.45
N PRO A 366 -13.28 -14.66 2.57
CA PRO A 366 -13.69 -15.12 3.90
C PRO A 366 -15.20 -15.15 4.05
N ASP A 367 -15.74 -16.22 4.64
CA ASP A 367 -17.15 -16.36 5.01
C ASP A 367 -18.11 -15.74 3.99
N ILE A 368 -18.04 -16.23 2.75
CA ILE A 368 -18.69 -15.63 1.57
C ILE A 368 -20.16 -15.32 1.78
N GLN A 369 -20.85 -16.11 2.61
CA GLN A 369 -22.29 -16.00 2.88
C GLN A 369 -22.60 -15.07 4.05
N ASN A 370 -21.60 -14.50 4.78
CA ASN A 370 -21.89 -13.75 5.99
C ASN A 370 -21.61 -12.26 5.84
N ILE A 371 -22.42 -11.44 6.52
CA ILE A 371 -22.07 -10.09 6.96
C ILE A 371 -22.30 -10.06 8.46
N GLY A 372 -21.23 -10.27 9.24
CA GLY A 372 -21.33 -10.54 10.67
C GLY A 372 -22.21 -11.76 10.95
N SER A 373 -23.23 -11.61 11.80
CA SER A 373 -24.17 -12.69 12.13
C SER A 373 -25.27 -12.93 11.10
N GLU A 374 -25.43 -12.05 10.11
CA GLU A 374 -26.49 -12.18 9.10
C GLU A 374 -26.02 -13.11 7.98
N ILE A 375 -26.90 -14.05 7.61
CA ILE A 375 -26.61 -15.08 6.60
C ILE A 375 -27.25 -14.71 5.27
N PHE A 376 -26.44 -14.70 4.24
CA PHE A 376 -26.79 -14.42 2.85
C PHE A 376 -26.60 -15.66 1.99
N THR A 377 -27.20 -15.67 0.82
CA THR A 377 -26.82 -16.62 -0.25
C THR A 377 -25.55 -16.09 -0.93
N GLY A 378 -24.42 -16.76 -0.66
CA GLY A 378 -23.13 -16.42 -1.24
C GLY A 378 -22.92 -16.99 -2.64
N GLY A 379 -22.21 -16.28 -3.49
CA GLY A 379 -21.86 -16.76 -4.84
C GLY A 379 -20.74 -15.97 -5.48
N VAL A 380 -20.25 -16.52 -6.61
CA VAL A 380 -19.24 -15.86 -7.45
C VAL A 380 -19.66 -15.85 -8.91
N THR A 381 -19.27 -14.81 -9.61
CA THR A 381 -19.22 -14.78 -11.07
C THR A 381 -17.76 -14.89 -11.52
N ILE A 382 -17.53 -15.68 -12.57
CA ILE A 382 -16.18 -15.96 -13.08
C ILE A 382 -16.17 -15.71 -14.59
N VAL A 383 -15.16 -14.96 -15.04
CA VAL A 383 -14.76 -14.88 -16.45
C VAL A 383 -13.35 -15.44 -16.57
N THR A 384 -13.12 -16.30 -17.55
CA THR A 384 -11.81 -16.93 -17.77
C THR A 384 -11.63 -17.33 -19.23
N ASN A 385 -10.41 -17.67 -19.63
CA ASN A 385 -10.12 -18.15 -20.98
C ASN A 385 -10.88 -19.46 -21.29
N LYS A 386 -11.33 -19.60 -22.51
CA LYS A 386 -11.97 -20.79 -22.98
C LYS A 386 -11.03 -22.00 -22.91
N GLY A 387 -11.44 -23.03 -22.17
CA GLY A 387 -10.64 -24.21 -21.93
C GLY A 387 -9.80 -24.19 -20.67
N ALA A 388 -9.83 -23.09 -19.91
CA ALA A 388 -9.17 -23.04 -18.62
C ALA A 388 -9.78 -24.03 -17.62
N ILE A 389 -8.94 -24.60 -16.78
CA ILE A 389 -9.34 -25.51 -15.70
C ILE A 389 -9.57 -24.65 -14.45
N ILE A 390 -10.76 -24.75 -13.88
CA ILE A 390 -11.12 -24.00 -12.68
C ILE A 390 -11.31 -24.95 -11.50
N SER A 391 -10.77 -24.60 -10.36
CA SER A 391 -11.06 -25.24 -9.09
C SER A 391 -11.57 -24.24 -8.06
N ILE A 392 -12.43 -24.70 -7.16
CA ILE A 392 -12.92 -23.97 -5.99
C ILE A 392 -12.56 -24.83 -4.77
N ASN A 393 -11.84 -24.24 -3.80
CA ASN A 393 -11.35 -24.95 -2.62
C ASN A 393 -10.63 -26.27 -3.00
N SER A 394 -9.77 -26.22 -4.02
CA SER A 394 -9.00 -27.34 -4.58
C SER A 394 -9.87 -28.47 -5.17
N LYS A 395 -11.17 -28.26 -5.41
CA LYS A 395 -12.07 -29.20 -6.06
C LYS A 395 -12.47 -28.68 -7.45
N PRO A 396 -12.70 -29.56 -8.43
CA PRO A 396 -13.19 -29.10 -9.72
C PRO A 396 -14.47 -28.28 -9.61
N ILE A 397 -14.60 -27.21 -10.41
CA ILE A 397 -15.78 -26.34 -10.39
C ILE A 397 -17.09 -27.10 -10.59
N SER A 398 -17.06 -28.26 -11.33
CA SER A 398 -18.20 -29.12 -11.53
C SER A 398 -18.87 -29.65 -10.25
N ASP A 399 -18.11 -29.74 -9.15
CA ASP A 399 -18.61 -30.23 -7.88
C ASP A 399 -19.55 -29.21 -7.19
N PHE A 400 -19.54 -27.96 -7.66
CA PHE A 400 -20.33 -26.84 -7.14
C PHE A 400 -21.56 -26.51 -7.99
N SER A 401 -21.93 -27.37 -8.94
CA SER A 401 -23.10 -27.20 -9.83
C SER A 401 -23.11 -25.80 -10.51
N PRO A 402 -22.06 -25.40 -11.21
CA PRO A 402 -21.98 -24.10 -11.86
C PRO A 402 -23.02 -23.94 -12.97
N SER A 403 -23.52 -22.72 -13.16
CA SER A 403 -24.11 -22.30 -14.42
C SER A 403 -22.98 -21.91 -15.36
N GLY A 404 -22.82 -22.62 -16.48
CA GLY A 404 -21.70 -22.47 -17.41
C GLY A 404 -20.89 -23.79 -17.60
N PRO A 405 -19.80 -23.79 -18.42
CA PRO A 405 -19.28 -22.65 -19.14
C PRO A 405 -20.21 -22.10 -20.20
N PHE A 406 -20.37 -20.79 -20.28
CA PHE A 406 -21.13 -20.13 -21.33
C PHE A 406 -20.21 -19.35 -22.26
N ASP A 407 -20.35 -19.56 -23.57
CA ASP A 407 -19.63 -18.74 -24.54
C ASP A 407 -20.07 -17.27 -24.48
N VAL A 408 -19.16 -16.38 -24.82
CA VAL A 408 -19.36 -14.93 -24.83
C VAL A 408 -19.54 -14.45 -26.25
N ASP A 409 -20.67 -13.81 -26.54
CA ASP A 409 -20.93 -13.24 -27.86
C ASP A 409 -19.98 -12.08 -28.11
N GLY A 410 -19.31 -12.08 -29.27
CA GLY A 410 -18.33 -11.06 -29.66
C GLY A 410 -16.90 -11.34 -29.15
N ASN A 411 -16.66 -12.28 -28.24
CA ASN A 411 -15.33 -12.67 -27.82
C ASN A 411 -15.21 -14.17 -27.54
N ILE A 412 -14.69 -14.90 -28.53
CA ILE A 412 -14.62 -16.39 -28.50
C ILE A 412 -13.51 -16.95 -27.59
N ASN A 413 -12.66 -16.07 -27.04
CA ASN A 413 -11.52 -16.48 -26.23
C ASN A 413 -11.91 -16.74 -24.78
N TYR A 414 -13.09 -16.28 -24.35
CA TYR A 414 -13.53 -16.35 -22.96
C TYR A 414 -14.83 -17.13 -22.78
N VAL A 415 -14.99 -17.63 -21.58
CA VAL A 415 -16.23 -18.24 -21.09
C VAL A 415 -16.57 -17.67 -19.72
N THR A 416 -17.85 -17.78 -19.36
CA THR A 416 -18.34 -17.30 -18.07
C THR A 416 -18.97 -18.42 -17.25
N TYR A 417 -18.86 -18.29 -15.94
CA TYR A 417 -19.54 -19.14 -14.98
C TYR A 417 -20.22 -18.30 -13.92
N ARG A 418 -21.23 -18.89 -13.31
CA ARG A 418 -21.85 -18.41 -12.09
C ARG A 418 -22.03 -19.58 -11.13
N VAL A 419 -21.58 -19.40 -9.88
CA VAL A 419 -21.68 -20.40 -8.82
C VAL A 419 -22.40 -19.75 -7.64
N THR A 420 -23.45 -20.38 -7.14
CA THR A 420 -24.27 -19.90 -6.02
C THR A 420 -24.27 -20.90 -4.88
N ASN A 421 -24.80 -20.50 -3.73
CA ASN A 421 -24.86 -21.31 -2.51
C ASN A 421 -23.48 -21.74 -1.98
N LEU A 422 -22.49 -20.91 -2.20
CA LEU A 422 -21.17 -21.07 -1.58
C LEU A 422 -21.21 -20.68 -0.11
N THR A 423 -20.47 -21.39 0.72
CA THR A 423 -20.42 -21.15 2.16
C THR A 423 -18.99 -21.29 2.68
N GLY A 424 -18.68 -20.54 3.75
CA GLY A 424 -17.34 -20.53 4.35
C GLY A 424 -16.33 -19.76 3.50
N ASN A 425 -15.08 -20.12 3.68
CA ASN A 425 -13.95 -19.51 2.98
C ASN A 425 -13.83 -20.11 1.57
N ILE A 426 -13.72 -19.26 0.58
CA ILE A 426 -13.68 -19.70 -0.82
C ILE A 426 -12.36 -19.31 -1.47
N SER A 427 -11.62 -20.28 -1.95
CA SER A 427 -10.51 -20.08 -2.88
C SER A 427 -10.92 -20.49 -4.29
N ILE A 428 -10.37 -19.81 -5.29
CA ILE A 428 -10.65 -20.09 -6.70
C ILE A 428 -9.35 -20.03 -7.48
N ASP A 429 -9.07 -21.06 -8.25
CA ASP A 429 -7.90 -21.14 -9.12
C ASP A 429 -8.34 -21.35 -10.57
N SER A 430 -7.65 -20.71 -11.49
CA SER A 430 -7.79 -20.91 -12.93
C SER A 430 -6.45 -21.14 -13.59
N SER A 431 -6.39 -22.08 -14.55
CA SER A 431 -5.19 -22.26 -15.39
C SER A 431 -5.03 -21.18 -16.46
N GLY A 432 -5.96 -20.22 -16.55
CA GLY A 432 -5.96 -19.07 -17.43
C GLY A 432 -6.18 -17.78 -16.63
N GLU A 433 -6.55 -16.72 -17.33
CA GLU A 433 -6.97 -15.48 -16.67
C GLU A 433 -8.16 -15.72 -15.75
N LEU A 434 -8.26 -14.96 -14.66
CA LEU A 434 -9.38 -15.05 -13.72
C LEU A 434 -9.89 -13.66 -13.37
N TYR A 435 -11.15 -13.42 -13.68
CA TYR A 435 -11.92 -12.28 -13.24
C TYR A 435 -13.03 -12.80 -12.35
N CYS A 436 -12.92 -12.56 -11.05
CA CYS A 436 -13.82 -13.10 -10.04
C CYS A 436 -14.46 -11.99 -9.23
N ALA A 437 -15.78 -11.84 -9.34
CA ALA A 437 -16.55 -11.05 -8.42
C ALA A 437 -17.31 -11.99 -7.46
N TYR A 438 -17.33 -11.65 -6.17
CA TYR A 438 -18.26 -12.27 -5.27
C TYR A 438 -19.54 -11.43 -5.18
N PHE A 439 -20.64 -12.07 -4.88
CA PHE A 439 -21.88 -11.43 -4.50
C PHE A 439 -22.59 -12.24 -3.42
N ASN A 440 -23.40 -11.57 -2.63
CA ASN A 440 -24.34 -12.24 -1.75
C ASN A 440 -25.68 -11.48 -1.70
N GLU A 441 -26.72 -12.20 -1.36
CA GLU A 441 -28.10 -11.71 -1.34
C GLU A 441 -28.89 -12.29 -0.16
N ASN A 442 -29.71 -11.46 0.46
CA ASN A 442 -30.68 -11.87 1.47
C ASN A 442 -31.95 -11.01 1.30
N GLY A 443 -33.00 -11.58 0.68
CA GLY A 443 -34.20 -10.84 0.34
C GLY A 443 -33.91 -9.66 -0.57
N ALA A 444 -34.04 -8.45 -0.04
CA ALA A 444 -33.77 -7.22 -0.74
C ALA A 444 -32.28 -6.78 -0.68
N ALA A 445 -31.55 -7.20 0.34
CA ALA A 445 -30.18 -6.77 0.56
C ALA A 445 -29.20 -7.48 -0.41
N THR A 446 -28.33 -6.70 -1.05
CA THR A 446 -27.32 -7.20 -1.99
C THR A 446 -25.97 -6.57 -1.68
N SER A 447 -24.90 -7.36 -1.75
CA SER A 447 -23.53 -6.85 -1.70
C SER A 447 -22.62 -7.63 -2.64
N GLY A 448 -21.54 -7.01 -3.07
CA GLY A 448 -20.53 -7.65 -3.94
C GLY A 448 -19.37 -6.74 -4.26
N SER A 449 -18.30 -7.33 -4.73
CA SER A 449 -17.12 -6.62 -5.27
C SER A 449 -16.21 -7.60 -6.00
N PHE A 450 -15.25 -7.09 -6.76
CA PHE A 450 -14.22 -7.89 -7.42
C PHE A 450 -13.06 -8.23 -6.47
N TYR A 451 -12.67 -9.52 -6.45
CA TYR A 451 -11.51 -10.04 -5.71
C TYR A 451 -10.28 -10.30 -6.59
N SER A 452 -10.37 -10.14 -7.90
CA SER A 452 -9.25 -10.30 -8.84
C SER A 452 -9.36 -9.29 -9.98
N GLY A 453 -8.31 -9.18 -10.79
CA GLY A 453 -8.38 -8.38 -12.02
C GLY A 453 -7.57 -7.09 -12.01
N PHE A 454 -6.82 -6.80 -10.95
CA PHE A 454 -5.98 -5.61 -10.86
C PHE A 454 -4.56 -6.00 -10.45
N PRO A 455 -3.59 -6.02 -11.38
CA PRO A 455 -2.21 -6.40 -11.11
C PRO A 455 -1.50 -5.38 -10.20
N SER A 456 -0.56 -5.86 -9.39
CA SER A 456 0.31 -5.04 -8.55
C SER A 456 1.79 -5.40 -8.78
N ALA A 457 2.70 -4.51 -8.38
CA ALA A 457 4.14 -4.77 -8.40
C ALA A 457 4.51 -5.95 -7.47
N PRO A 458 5.63 -6.66 -7.73
CA PRO A 458 6.16 -7.63 -6.79
C PRO A 458 6.64 -6.92 -5.51
N GLU A 459 6.63 -7.64 -4.40
CA GLU A 459 7.15 -7.16 -3.12
C GLU A 459 8.31 -8.04 -2.66
N ILE A 460 9.17 -7.52 -1.77
CA ILE A 460 10.32 -8.23 -1.23
C ILE A 460 10.18 -8.33 0.28
N ASN A 461 10.36 -9.55 0.81
CA ASN A 461 10.54 -9.79 2.24
C ASN A 461 12.00 -10.10 2.52
N LEU A 462 12.52 -9.55 3.62
CA LEU A 462 13.87 -9.79 4.08
C LEU A 462 13.88 -10.98 5.06
N GLN A 463 14.78 -11.93 4.81
CA GLN A 463 15.00 -13.06 5.71
C GLN A 463 16.43 -12.98 6.23
N THR A 464 16.61 -12.87 7.53
CA THR A 464 17.91 -12.82 8.18
C THR A 464 18.18 -14.11 8.94
N THR A 465 19.42 -14.58 8.92
CA THR A 465 19.85 -15.76 9.69
C THR A 465 19.98 -15.40 11.18
N ILE A 466 20.47 -14.20 11.48
CA ILE A 466 20.62 -13.64 12.82
C ILE A 466 19.86 -12.31 12.83
N SER A 467 18.74 -12.23 13.52
CA SER A 467 17.85 -11.06 13.50
C SER A 467 18.51 -9.79 14.06
N THR A 468 19.40 -9.93 15.03
CA THR A 468 20.09 -8.79 15.65
C THR A 468 21.13 -8.12 14.76
N LEU A 469 21.59 -8.80 13.69
CA LEU A 469 22.50 -8.21 12.71
C LEU A 469 21.80 -7.43 11.62
N GLY A 470 20.47 -7.62 11.46
CA GLY A 470 19.71 -6.94 10.42
C GLY A 470 19.98 -7.45 9.00
N GLY A 471 19.63 -6.63 8.00
CA GLY A 471 19.68 -6.98 6.59
C GLY A 471 21.04 -6.79 5.93
N CYS A 472 22.04 -7.54 6.34
CA CYS A 472 23.43 -7.40 5.87
C CYS A 472 24.04 -8.72 5.33
N ILE A 473 25.09 -8.67 4.52
CA ILE A 473 25.80 -9.81 3.94
C ILE A 473 26.83 -10.34 4.96
N PRO A 474 26.87 -11.67 5.23
CA PRO A 474 26.14 -12.76 4.57
C PRO A 474 24.83 -13.15 5.25
N ASN A 475 24.30 -12.36 6.17
CA ASN A 475 23.16 -12.69 7.03
C ASN A 475 21.80 -12.61 6.32
N ILE A 476 21.71 -11.91 5.18
CA ILE A 476 20.46 -11.59 4.50
C ILE A 476 20.15 -12.53 3.33
N THR A 477 18.87 -12.87 3.18
CA THR A 477 18.28 -13.42 1.95
C THR A 477 17.08 -12.56 1.56
N LEU A 478 17.09 -12.05 0.34
CA LEU A 478 15.96 -11.37 -0.25
C LEU A 478 14.99 -12.42 -0.81
N LYS A 479 13.74 -12.38 -0.38
CA LYS A 479 12.70 -13.30 -0.84
C LYS A 479 11.59 -12.51 -1.50
N SER A 480 11.30 -12.86 -2.72
CA SER A 480 10.16 -12.28 -3.44
C SER A 480 8.83 -12.80 -2.89
N VAL A 481 7.85 -11.94 -2.86
CA VAL A 481 6.45 -12.28 -2.61
C VAL A 481 5.60 -11.77 -3.75
N ASN A 482 4.43 -12.36 -3.94
CA ASN A 482 3.49 -11.96 -4.99
C ASN A 482 4.06 -12.04 -6.43
N THR A 483 5.04 -12.93 -6.68
CA THR A 483 5.73 -13.05 -7.97
C THR A 483 5.07 -13.99 -8.96
N SER A 484 4.23 -14.87 -8.51
CA SER A 484 3.51 -15.84 -9.34
C SER A 484 2.58 -15.19 -10.40
N PHE A 485 2.30 -13.90 -10.23
CA PHE A 485 1.58 -13.07 -11.18
C PHE A 485 2.39 -12.80 -12.47
N PHE A 486 3.72 -12.82 -12.41
CA PHE A 486 4.60 -12.50 -13.52
C PHE A 486 5.01 -13.75 -14.29
N ASP A 487 5.21 -13.61 -15.62
CA ASP A 487 5.76 -14.69 -16.46
C ASP A 487 7.22 -14.97 -16.14
N SER A 488 7.93 -13.93 -15.71
CA SER A 488 9.31 -14.02 -15.22
C SER A 488 9.59 -12.92 -14.22
N VAL A 489 10.51 -13.19 -13.32
CA VAL A 489 11.09 -12.20 -12.42
C VAL A 489 12.59 -12.21 -12.60
N GLU A 490 13.24 -11.08 -12.36
CA GLU A 490 14.68 -10.95 -12.44
C GLU A 490 15.17 -9.93 -11.40
N TRP A 491 16.22 -10.30 -10.70
CA TRP A 491 16.87 -9.43 -9.73
C TRP A 491 17.88 -8.50 -10.41
N PHE A 492 17.84 -7.25 -10.06
CA PHE A 492 18.79 -6.23 -10.50
C PHE A 492 19.55 -5.69 -9.31
N TYR A 493 20.77 -5.24 -9.58
CA TYR A 493 21.71 -4.73 -8.61
C TYR A 493 22.29 -3.39 -9.07
N ASN A 494 22.49 -2.47 -8.15
CA ASN A 494 23.09 -1.16 -8.40
C ASN A 494 24.15 -0.85 -7.34
N ASP A 495 25.37 -0.63 -7.78
CA ASP A 495 26.52 -0.20 -6.97
C ASP A 495 26.71 1.33 -6.92
N GLY A 496 25.72 2.11 -7.37
CA GLY A 496 25.79 3.55 -7.55
C GLY A 496 25.94 3.99 -9.01
N THR A 497 26.26 3.06 -9.94
CA THR A 497 26.45 3.38 -11.37
C THR A 497 25.21 3.13 -12.23
N GLY A 498 24.18 2.49 -11.67
CA GLY A 498 22.93 2.12 -12.33
C GLY A 498 22.56 0.65 -12.12
N PHE A 499 21.26 0.33 -12.28
CA PHE A 499 20.79 -1.05 -12.13
C PHE A 499 21.26 -1.93 -13.28
N VAL A 500 21.88 -3.06 -12.93
CA VAL A 500 22.33 -4.11 -13.87
C VAL A 500 21.73 -5.44 -13.46
N SER A 501 21.42 -6.29 -14.45
CA SER A 501 20.88 -7.64 -14.19
C SER A 501 21.88 -8.48 -13.40
N THR A 502 21.40 -9.19 -12.37
CA THR A 502 22.17 -10.20 -11.64
C THR A 502 22.15 -11.55 -12.36
N GLY A 503 21.28 -11.74 -13.35
CA GLY A 503 20.99 -13.02 -13.98
C GLY A 503 20.23 -14.01 -13.07
N ASN A 504 19.84 -13.61 -11.87
CA ASN A 504 19.06 -14.45 -10.97
C ASN A 504 17.55 -14.23 -11.22
N THR A 505 16.86 -15.32 -11.54
CA THR A 505 15.41 -15.35 -11.82
C THR A 505 14.65 -16.23 -10.81
N ASN A 506 15.28 -16.59 -9.68
CA ASN A 506 14.64 -17.37 -8.64
C ASN A 506 13.83 -16.47 -7.69
N GLU A 507 12.93 -17.07 -6.93
CA GLU A 507 12.16 -16.38 -5.88
C GLU A 507 13.04 -15.80 -4.77
N THR A 508 14.27 -16.29 -4.65
CA THR A 508 15.21 -15.82 -3.62
C THR A 508 16.54 -15.41 -4.22
N LEU A 509 17.11 -14.37 -3.64
CA LEU A 509 18.46 -13.90 -3.91
C LEU A 509 19.22 -13.79 -2.59
N VAL A 510 20.42 -14.40 -2.52
CA VAL A 510 21.39 -14.14 -1.45
C VAL A 510 22.38 -13.11 -2.00
N PRO A 511 22.34 -11.86 -1.53
CA PRO A 511 23.26 -10.83 -1.94
C PRO A 511 24.71 -11.22 -1.61
N SER A 512 25.63 -10.91 -2.51
CA SER A 512 27.09 -11.13 -2.33
C SER A 512 27.90 -9.85 -2.42
N LEU A 513 27.28 -8.77 -2.85
CA LEU A 513 27.89 -7.45 -3.00
C LEU A 513 27.01 -6.40 -2.29
N PRO A 514 27.60 -5.42 -1.61
CA PRO A 514 26.84 -4.33 -1.03
C PRO A 514 26.36 -3.38 -2.12
N GLY A 515 25.14 -2.90 -2.01
CA GLY A 515 24.49 -2.01 -3.00
C GLY A 515 22.98 -2.08 -2.90
N ASN A 516 22.29 -1.52 -3.87
CA ASN A 516 20.83 -1.49 -3.92
C ASN A 516 20.30 -2.62 -4.80
N TYR A 517 19.31 -3.33 -4.32
CA TYR A 517 18.66 -4.44 -5.02
C TYR A 517 17.21 -4.13 -5.32
N VAL A 518 16.72 -4.56 -6.48
CA VAL A 518 15.33 -4.47 -6.90
C VAL A 518 14.95 -5.76 -7.62
N LEU A 519 13.69 -6.17 -7.48
CA LEU A 519 13.10 -7.27 -8.24
C LEU A 519 12.18 -6.68 -9.31
N THR A 520 12.41 -7.04 -10.56
CA THR A 520 11.54 -6.67 -11.68
C THR A 520 10.73 -7.86 -12.12
N GLY A 521 9.39 -7.75 -12.04
CA GLY A 521 8.45 -8.70 -12.62
C GLY A 521 8.08 -8.31 -14.05
N THR A 522 8.06 -9.28 -14.97
CA THR A 522 7.73 -9.07 -16.39
C THR A 522 6.50 -9.89 -16.79
N LEU A 523 5.56 -9.25 -17.48
CA LEU A 523 4.41 -9.86 -18.10
C LEU A 523 4.65 -9.99 -19.62
N ALA A 524 4.87 -11.21 -20.09
CA ALA A 524 5.29 -11.46 -21.48
C ALA A 524 4.23 -11.06 -22.52
N CYS A 525 2.97 -11.11 -22.15
CA CYS A 525 1.87 -10.83 -23.07
C CYS A 525 1.74 -9.36 -23.42
N SER A 526 2.03 -8.45 -22.48
CA SER A 526 2.00 -7.00 -22.68
C SER A 526 3.41 -6.41 -22.84
N GLY A 527 4.43 -7.11 -22.34
CA GLY A 527 5.79 -6.59 -22.20
C GLY A 527 5.93 -5.59 -21.04
N SER A 528 4.92 -5.47 -20.20
CA SER A 528 4.95 -4.59 -19.03
C SER A 528 5.93 -5.11 -17.99
N THR A 529 6.63 -4.19 -17.32
CA THR A 529 7.53 -4.47 -16.20
C THR A 529 7.10 -3.71 -14.96
N PHE A 530 7.30 -4.33 -13.80
CA PHE A 530 6.94 -3.79 -12.51
C PHE A 530 8.10 -3.98 -11.55
N ASP A 531 8.58 -2.92 -10.95
CA ASP A 531 9.68 -2.95 -10.01
C ASP A 531 9.17 -2.96 -8.56
N SER A 532 9.82 -3.76 -7.71
CA SER A 532 9.62 -3.76 -6.26
C SER A 532 10.20 -2.51 -5.60
N GLN A 533 10.04 -2.40 -4.27
CA GLN A 533 10.84 -1.48 -3.47
C GLN A 533 12.35 -1.74 -3.65
N ILE A 534 13.16 -0.69 -3.45
CA ILE A 534 14.63 -0.79 -3.50
C ILE A 534 15.13 -1.17 -2.11
N ILE A 535 15.92 -2.25 -2.02
CA ILE A 535 16.51 -2.73 -0.78
C ILE A 535 18.01 -2.37 -0.75
N PRO A 536 18.44 -1.48 0.13
CA PRO A 536 19.86 -1.24 0.38
C PRO A 536 20.44 -2.37 1.23
N VAL A 537 21.54 -2.94 0.78
CA VAL A 537 22.25 -4.05 1.45
C VAL A 537 23.70 -3.66 1.65
N SER A 538 24.22 -3.85 2.87
CA SER A 538 25.62 -3.66 3.23
C SER A 538 26.32 -4.98 3.56
N PHE A 539 27.62 -4.95 3.82
CA PHE A 539 28.25 -6.00 4.60
C PHE A 539 27.80 -5.91 6.06
N CYS A 540 27.72 -7.04 6.76
CA CYS A 540 27.49 -7.02 8.20
C CYS A 540 28.65 -6.32 8.91
N PRO A 541 28.41 -5.74 10.09
CA PRO A 541 29.49 -5.22 10.91
C PRO A 541 30.56 -6.31 11.13
N ASP A 542 31.79 -5.89 11.09
CA ASP A 542 32.92 -6.75 11.42
C ASP A 542 32.85 -7.13 12.92
N ASP A 543 33.55 -8.16 13.32
CA ASP A 543 33.81 -8.63 14.69
C ASP A 543 35.29 -9.01 14.67
N MET A 544 36.15 -8.04 15.01
CA MET A 544 37.59 -8.10 14.75
C MET A 544 38.28 -9.18 15.56
N ASP A 545 37.92 -9.32 16.82
CA ASP A 545 38.52 -10.29 17.75
C ASP A 545 37.75 -11.60 17.86
N ASN A 546 36.58 -11.70 17.20
CA ASN A 546 35.68 -12.84 17.17
C ASN A 546 35.11 -13.22 18.57
N ASP A 547 34.82 -12.24 19.39
CA ASP A 547 34.22 -12.45 20.72
C ASP A 547 32.67 -12.48 20.66
N LEU A 548 32.05 -12.28 19.50
CA LEU A 548 30.64 -12.22 19.19
C LEU A 548 29.98 -10.87 19.53
N ILE A 549 30.76 -9.83 19.78
CA ILE A 549 30.33 -8.44 19.82
C ILE A 549 30.78 -7.79 18.52
N ILE A 550 29.86 -7.18 17.80
CA ILE A 550 30.20 -6.52 16.53
C ILE A 550 30.93 -5.21 16.79
N ASP A 551 31.92 -4.87 15.95
CA ASP A 551 32.77 -3.67 16.06
C ASP A 551 31.99 -2.35 16.30
N ASN A 552 30.79 -2.24 15.77
CA ASN A 552 29.95 -1.03 15.95
C ASN A 552 29.56 -0.78 17.43
N ILE A 553 29.56 -1.79 18.26
CA ILE A 553 29.14 -1.73 19.68
C ILE A 553 30.19 -2.28 20.64
N ASP A 554 31.33 -2.72 20.11
CA ASP A 554 32.44 -3.21 20.91
C ASP A 554 33.23 -2.06 21.51
N VAL A 555 33.57 -2.23 22.78
CA VAL A 555 34.32 -1.23 23.57
C VAL A 555 35.81 -1.54 23.70
N ASP A 556 36.22 -2.76 23.24
CA ASP A 556 37.59 -3.30 23.27
C ASP A 556 37.77 -4.20 22.04
N LEU A 557 38.02 -3.58 20.87
CA LEU A 557 37.96 -4.19 19.53
C LEU A 557 38.93 -5.33 19.32
N ASP A 558 40.03 -5.39 20.04
CA ASP A 558 41.09 -6.42 19.93
C ASP A 558 41.17 -7.33 21.17
N ASN A 559 40.34 -7.07 22.20
CA ASN A 559 40.23 -7.83 23.46
C ASN A 559 41.56 -7.93 24.24
N ASP A 560 42.42 -6.90 24.15
CA ASP A 560 43.66 -6.85 24.88
C ASP A 560 43.46 -6.39 26.36
N GLY A 561 42.28 -5.88 26.67
CA GLY A 561 41.86 -5.42 28.01
C GLY A 561 42.05 -3.92 28.22
N ILE A 562 42.38 -3.15 27.21
CA ILE A 562 42.37 -1.72 27.17
C ILE A 562 41.15 -1.30 26.34
N LEU A 563 40.46 -0.24 26.73
CA LEU A 563 39.25 0.17 25.98
C LEU A 563 39.65 1.02 24.77
N ASN A 564 38.96 0.85 23.64
CA ASN A 564 39.19 1.62 22.41
C ASN A 564 39.37 3.13 22.63
N CYS A 565 38.62 3.72 23.58
CA CYS A 565 38.75 5.14 23.86
C CYS A 565 39.96 5.50 24.74
N ASP A 566 40.58 4.54 25.43
CA ASP A 566 41.81 4.72 26.18
C ASP A 566 43.04 4.58 25.27
N GLU A 567 42.92 3.85 24.18
CA GLU A 567 43.96 3.66 23.15
C GLU A 567 43.94 4.77 22.09
N SER A 568 42.86 5.53 22.04
CA SER A 568 42.64 6.59 21.08
C SER A 568 42.82 8.01 21.67
N LYS A 569 42.41 9.01 20.91
CA LYS A 569 42.30 10.40 21.42
C LYS A 569 41.03 10.63 22.21
N GLY A 570 40.27 9.58 22.49
CA GLY A 570 38.97 9.61 23.15
C GLY A 570 37.88 10.20 22.29
N ASP A 571 36.70 10.40 22.86
CA ASP A 571 35.58 11.01 22.15
C ASP A 571 35.87 12.46 21.75
N THR A 572 35.49 12.79 20.52
CA THR A 572 35.79 14.10 19.93
C THR A 572 34.51 14.79 19.53
N SER A 573 34.33 16.04 19.97
CA SER A 573 33.15 16.81 19.62
C SER A 573 33.30 17.55 18.29
N ILE A 574 32.17 17.73 17.61
CA ILE A 574 32.07 18.49 16.37
C ILE A 574 31.49 19.88 16.70
N ASP A 575 32.19 20.93 16.31
CA ASP A 575 31.65 22.29 16.35
C ASP A 575 30.83 22.55 15.08
N PHE A 576 29.52 22.66 15.23
CA PHE A 576 28.55 22.94 14.18
C PHE A 576 28.16 24.43 14.12
N THR A 577 28.91 25.35 14.78
CA THR A 577 28.61 26.79 14.76
C THR A 577 28.58 27.33 13.32
N ASP A 578 29.45 26.80 12.43
CA ASP A 578 29.35 26.98 10.98
C ASP A 578 29.09 25.63 10.33
N PRO A 579 27.85 25.32 9.95
CA PRO A 579 27.54 24.00 9.34
C PRO A 579 28.19 23.75 7.98
N ASN A 580 28.70 24.78 7.30
CA ASN A 580 29.43 24.60 6.04
C ASN A 580 30.93 24.33 6.24
N SER A 581 31.41 24.47 7.47
CA SER A 581 32.82 24.28 7.84
C SER A 581 32.91 23.73 9.26
N PRO A 582 32.40 22.55 9.55
CA PRO A 582 32.45 21.95 10.89
C PRO A 582 33.89 21.69 11.31
N ILE A 583 34.15 21.81 12.60
CA ILE A 583 35.49 21.68 13.17
C ILE A 583 35.49 20.61 14.25
N LEU A 584 36.52 19.76 14.26
CA LEU A 584 36.75 18.82 15.36
C LEU A 584 37.36 19.53 16.56
N ASN A 585 36.83 19.26 17.75
CA ASN A 585 37.39 19.75 19.01
C ASN A 585 37.81 18.56 19.86
N PHE A 586 39.10 18.37 20.03
CA PHE A 586 39.68 17.32 20.84
C PHE A 586 39.62 17.59 22.32
N ILE A 587 39.64 16.56 23.15
CA ILE A 587 39.63 16.63 24.61
C ILE A 587 40.81 17.48 25.16
N ASN A 588 41.96 17.45 24.47
CA ASN A 588 43.15 18.27 24.88
C ASN A 588 43.01 19.77 24.58
N GLY A 589 41.88 20.20 24.03
CA GLY A 589 41.60 21.61 23.68
C GLY A 589 42.20 22.09 22.35
N SER A 590 42.80 21.18 21.55
CA SER A 590 43.14 21.46 20.15
C SER A 590 41.93 21.29 19.25
N SER A 591 42.00 21.79 18.02
CA SER A 591 40.92 21.64 17.02
C SER A 591 41.50 21.45 15.63
N ASP A 592 40.76 20.74 14.77
CA ASP A 592 41.10 20.50 13.36
C ASP A 592 39.92 20.90 12.47
N SER A 593 40.16 21.84 11.58
CA SER A 593 39.18 22.36 10.61
C SER A 593 39.29 21.66 9.23
N SER A 594 40.24 20.74 9.06
CA SER A 594 40.47 20.07 7.77
C SER A 594 39.95 18.65 7.74
N PHE A 595 39.56 18.09 8.87
CA PHE A 595 39.20 16.70 9.01
C PHE A 595 37.81 16.38 8.41
N ILE A 596 36.82 17.26 8.61
CA ILE A 596 35.47 17.09 8.09
C ILE A 596 35.24 18.09 6.96
N SER A 597 34.79 17.59 5.81
CA SER A 597 34.15 18.44 4.81
C SER A 597 32.66 18.12 4.75
N SER A 598 31.82 19.13 4.57
CA SER A 598 30.38 18.96 4.59
C SER A 598 29.71 19.56 3.38
N THR A 599 28.54 19.04 3.05
CA THR A 599 27.63 19.60 2.06
C THR A 599 26.22 19.64 2.65
N LEU A 600 25.67 20.83 2.74
CA LEU A 600 24.30 21.05 3.23
C LEU A 600 23.41 21.43 2.06
N THR A 601 22.40 20.61 1.81
CA THR A 601 21.34 20.88 0.82
C THR A 601 20.04 21.16 1.54
N GLN A 602 19.35 22.23 1.16
CA GLN A 602 18.11 22.66 1.76
C GLN A 602 17.07 22.90 0.67
N ILE A 603 15.94 22.20 0.77
CA ILE A 603 14.78 22.37 -0.11
C ILE A 603 13.66 22.97 0.74
N GLY A 604 12.97 23.98 0.19
CA GLY A 604 12.01 24.75 0.96
C GLY A 604 12.68 25.71 1.98
N ALA A 605 11.99 26.02 3.06
CA ALA A 605 12.50 26.87 4.13
C ALA A 605 13.11 26.07 5.28
N SER A 606 14.00 25.12 4.95
CA SER A 606 14.72 24.31 5.95
C SER A 606 15.97 25.04 6.47
N THR A 607 16.32 24.74 7.72
CA THR A 607 17.49 25.33 8.38
C THR A 607 18.24 24.28 9.19
N PHE A 608 19.55 24.42 9.22
CA PHE A 608 20.44 23.69 10.11
C PHE A 608 21.21 24.66 10.97
N SER A 609 21.32 24.38 12.26
CA SER A 609 22.13 25.13 13.19
C SER A 609 22.69 24.20 14.24
N GLY A 610 23.85 24.55 14.79
CA GLY A 610 24.45 23.77 15.87
C GLY A 610 25.35 24.60 16.76
N ASP A 611 25.97 23.93 17.73
CA ASP A 611 26.87 24.53 18.71
C ASP A 611 28.27 23.88 18.67
N GLY A 612 29.16 24.36 19.53
CA GLY A 612 30.52 23.83 19.67
C GLY A 612 30.63 22.54 20.49
N SER A 613 29.51 21.87 20.80
CA SER A 613 29.45 20.71 21.68
C SER A 613 28.71 19.52 21.02
N SER A 614 28.84 19.38 19.73
CA SER A 614 28.21 18.33 18.90
C SER A 614 26.68 18.39 18.78
N ASN A 615 26.02 19.34 19.42
CA ASN A 615 24.57 19.45 19.29
C ASN A 615 24.20 20.19 18.01
N PHE A 616 23.16 19.69 17.35
CA PHE A 616 22.60 20.35 16.18
C PHE A 616 21.07 20.28 16.16
N ASN A 617 20.49 21.24 15.46
CA ASN A 617 19.07 21.28 15.16
C ASN A 617 18.90 21.28 13.64
N SER A 618 18.14 20.35 13.15
CA SER A 618 17.63 20.34 11.77
C SER A 618 16.17 20.69 11.80
N THR A 619 15.80 21.85 11.28
CA THR A 619 14.40 22.27 11.19
C THR A 619 13.97 22.28 9.73
N VAL A 620 12.92 21.56 9.43
CA VAL A 620 12.27 21.56 8.14
C VAL A 620 10.91 22.22 8.29
N SER A 621 10.72 23.31 7.55
CA SER A 621 9.49 24.09 7.64
C SER A 621 8.37 23.44 6.86
N SER A 622 7.14 23.64 7.34
CA SER A 622 5.93 23.24 6.64
C SER A 622 5.92 23.73 5.19
N GLY A 623 5.61 22.82 4.26
CA GLY A 623 5.61 23.07 2.82
C GLY A 623 5.66 21.75 2.06
N ALA A 624 5.30 21.79 0.79
CA ALA A 624 5.43 20.62 -0.07
C ALA A 624 6.89 20.27 -0.29
N ASP A 625 7.23 18.98 -0.08
CA ASP A 625 8.56 18.40 -0.36
C ASP A 625 9.73 19.19 0.27
N SER A 626 9.55 19.62 1.53
CA SER A 626 10.62 20.27 2.26
C SER A 626 11.60 19.24 2.80
N GLU A 627 12.89 19.46 2.56
CA GLU A 627 13.96 18.52 2.87
C GLU A 627 15.22 19.24 3.35
N LEU A 628 15.94 18.60 4.24
CA LEU A 628 17.30 18.94 4.57
C LEU A 628 18.17 17.69 4.45
N GLU A 629 19.24 17.78 3.65
CA GLU A 629 20.26 16.76 3.55
C GLU A 629 21.59 17.32 4.01
N TYR A 630 22.27 16.63 4.91
CA TYR A 630 23.58 17.01 5.39
C TYR A 630 24.55 15.84 5.22
N ILE A 631 25.55 16.03 4.35
CA ILE A 631 26.58 15.06 4.04
C ILE A 631 27.86 15.44 4.78
N PHE A 632 28.39 14.51 5.54
CA PHE A 632 29.71 14.60 6.20
C PHE A 632 30.67 13.65 5.48
N ASN A 633 31.83 14.18 5.06
CA ASN A 633 32.93 13.38 4.55
C ASN A 633 34.09 13.50 5.54
N PHE A 634 34.61 12.39 5.98
CA PHE A 634 35.76 12.29 6.87
C PHE A 634 37.02 12.00 6.07
N ASN A 635 38.10 12.71 6.35
CA ASN A 635 39.39 12.52 5.64
C ASN A 635 40.08 11.20 6.03
N GLU A 636 39.74 10.69 7.20
CA GLU A 636 40.16 9.36 7.69
C GLU A 636 38.90 8.61 8.13
N VAL A 637 38.93 7.28 8.18
CA VAL A 637 37.84 6.49 8.70
C VAL A 637 37.57 6.85 10.14
N SER A 638 36.31 6.87 10.52
CA SER A 638 35.89 7.39 11.82
C SER A 638 34.76 6.57 12.40
N ASN A 639 34.73 6.47 13.72
CA ASN A 639 33.63 5.90 14.46
C ASN A 639 32.69 7.03 14.88
N ILE A 640 31.39 6.82 14.79
CA ILE A 640 30.39 7.85 15.12
C ILE A 640 29.33 7.32 16.09
N GLU A 641 28.81 8.23 16.89
CA GLU A 641 27.56 8.03 17.62
C GLU A 641 26.64 9.23 17.39
N LEU A 642 25.43 8.96 16.91
CA LEU A 642 24.33 9.91 16.85
C LEU A 642 23.28 9.52 17.88
N THR A 643 22.93 10.46 18.74
CA THR A 643 21.86 10.31 19.73
C THR A 643 20.98 11.55 19.78
N GLN A 644 19.89 11.49 20.50
CA GLN A 644 19.06 12.68 20.76
C GLN A 644 19.76 13.60 21.75
N ASN A 645 19.68 14.90 21.55
CA ASN A 645 20.09 15.86 22.56
C ASN A 645 19.22 15.69 23.80
N THR A 646 19.81 15.15 24.88
CA THR A 646 19.08 14.79 26.11
C THR A 646 18.48 15.98 26.87
N SER A 647 18.88 17.21 26.52
CA SER A 647 18.31 18.45 27.12
C SER A 647 16.96 18.81 26.48
N LYS A 648 16.54 18.13 25.43
CA LYS A 648 15.35 18.44 24.63
C LYS A 648 14.42 17.25 24.55
N THR A 649 13.15 17.53 24.35
CA THR A 649 12.13 16.53 24.08
C THR A 649 11.62 16.72 22.65
N HIS A 650 11.71 15.70 21.84
CA HIS A 650 11.21 15.75 20.47
C HIS A 650 9.67 15.88 20.47
N SER A 651 9.15 16.78 19.65
CA SER A 651 7.71 16.89 19.41
C SER A 651 7.40 16.19 18.08
N ASN A 652 6.74 15.05 18.16
CA ASN A 652 6.37 14.28 16.96
C ASN A 652 5.50 15.11 16.02
N VAL A 653 5.89 15.17 14.77
CA VAL A 653 5.16 15.88 13.71
C VAL A 653 4.74 14.85 12.65
N THR A 654 3.47 14.89 12.28
CA THR A 654 2.96 14.00 11.24
C THR A 654 3.72 14.24 9.94
N GLY A 655 4.19 13.16 9.30
CA GLY A 655 4.88 13.22 8.03
C GLY A 655 6.38 13.55 8.10
N GLU A 656 6.98 13.58 9.30
CA GLU A 656 8.44 13.64 9.43
C GLU A 656 9.06 12.25 9.24
N ILE A 657 10.19 12.21 8.55
CA ILE A 657 11.02 11.01 8.39
C ILE A 657 12.48 11.44 8.53
N PHE A 658 13.24 10.66 9.27
CA PHE A 658 14.67 10.84 9.43
C PHE A 658 15.39 9.66 8.78
N ILE A 659 16.45 9.94 8.05
CA ILE A 659 17.29 8.92 7.41
C ILE A 659 18.73 9.17 7.81
N LEU A 660 19.38 8.14 8.32
CA LEU A 660 20.82 8.12 8.50
C LEU A 660 21.40 7.06 7.57
N LYS A 661 22.40 7.41 6.78
CA LYS A 661 22.89 6.57 5.69
C LYS A 661 24.40 6.69 5.52
N ILE A 662 25.03 5.60 5.08
CA ILE A 662 26.44 5.54 4.71
C ILE A 662 26.54 5.24 3.21
N GLU A 663 27.38 5.98 2.49
CA GLU A 663 27.72 5.70 1.09
C GLU A 663 29.24 5.62 0.90
N PRO A 664 29.73 4.68 0.12
CA PRO A 664 29.00 3.55 -0.47
C PRO A 664 28.50 2.56 0.60
N ASN A 665 27.53 1.72 0.26
CA ASN A 665 26.88 0.75 1.18
C ASN A 665 27.83 -0.38 1.66
N THR A 666 29.11 -0.10 1.87
CA THR A 666 30.12 -1.09 2.29
C THR A 666 30.16 -1.31 3.79
N LYS A 667 29.72 -0.31 4.55
CA LYS A 667 29.59 -0.32 6.00
C LYS A 667 28.15 -0.14 6.40
N ASN A 668 27.83 -0.30 7.67
CA ASN A 668 26.48 -0.11 8.18
C ASN A 668 26.44 0.68 9.48
N ILE A 669 25.23 1.11 9.82
CA ILE A 669 24.85 1.77 11.05
C ILE A 669 24.13 0.74 11.90
N THR A 670 24.43 0.67 13.18
CA THR A 670 23.71 -0.15 14.14
C THR A 670 22.86 0.75 15.04
N LEU A 671 21.57 0.49 15.07
CA LEU A 671 20.64 1.06 16.03
C LEU A 671 20.70 0.27 17.34
N ILE A 672 20.69 1.00 18.46
CA ILE A 672 20.49 0.48 19.82
C ILE A 672 19.37 1.31 20.44
N ASP A 673 18.19 0.72 20.64
CA ASP A 673 16.99 1.42 21.14
C ASP A 673 16.22 0.55 22.14
N PRO A 674 16.73 0.39 23.39
CA PRO A 674 16.15 -0.53 24.37
C PRO A 674 14.74 -0.14 24.80
N ASP A 675 14.37 1.13 24.71
CA ASP A 675 13.09 1.65 25.17
C ASP A 675 12.13 1.99 24.01
N ASN A 676 12.48 1.57 22.79
CA ASN A 676 11.66 1.75 21.59
C ASN A 676 11.25 3.21 21.40
N ILE A 677 12.24 4.10 21.45
CA ILE A 677 12.09 5.55 21.22
C ILE A 677 11.78 5.84 19.76
N LEU A 678 12.26 4.98 18.87
CA LEU A 678 12.10 5.09 17.42
C LEU A 678 11.14 4.03 16.88
N LEU A 679 10.47 4.38 15.82
CA LEU A 679 9.85 3.46 14.86
C LEU A 679 10.79 3.37 13.67
N VAL A 680 11.08 2.20 13.17
CA VAL A 680 12.11 1.97 12.15
C VAL A 680 11.52 1.18 10.98
N ASP A 681 11.76 1.64 9.75
CA ASP A 681 11.41 0.92 8.52
C ASP A 681 12.54 -0.10 8.23
N THR A 682 12.31 -1.35 8.59
CA THR A 682 13.34 -2.40 8.56
C THR A 682 13.43 -3.16 7.23
N ASP A 683 12.41 -3.06 6.38
CA ASP A 683 12.36 -3.73 5.07
C ASP A 683 12.12 -2.78 3.88
N PHE A 684 12.17 -1.47 4.15
CA PHE A 684 12.14 -0.38 3.15
C PHE A 684 10.83 -0.32 2.35
N ASP A 685 9.73 -0.67 3.01
CA ASP A 685 8.39 -0.62 2.43
C ASP A 685 7.57 0.61 2.85
N ASP A 686 8.24 1.59 3.52
CA ASP A 686 7.67 2.81 4.10
C ASP A 686 6.70 2.56 5.27
N VAL A 687 6.66 1.32 5.78
CA VAL A 687 6.01 0.97 7.05
C VAL A 687 7.06 1.00 8.16
N PHE A 688 6.73 1.64 9.28
CA PHE A 688 7.68 1.82 10.38
C PHE A 688 7.30 0.90 11.54
N GLU A 689 8.14 -0.11 11.81
CA GLU A 689 7.93 -1.11 12.85
C GLU A 689 8.19 -0.56 14.24
N THR A 690 7.42 -1.07 15.19
CA THR A 690 7.62 -0.86 16.63
C THR A 690 8.34 -2.06 17.26
N GLY A 691 9.10 -1.81 18.34
CA GLY A 691 9.79 -2.87 19.08
C GLY A 691 11.14 -3.27 18.48
N VAL A 692 11.66 -2.51 17.53
CA VAL A 692 13.00 -2.70 16.96
C VAL A 692 14.03 -2.15 17.93
N THR A 693 14.62 -3.03 18.74
CA THR A 693 15.60 -2.64 19.77
C THR A 693 17.05 -2.64 19.28
N THR A 694 17.32 -3.38 18.22
CA THR A 694 18.64 -3.44 17.56
C THR A 694 18.43 -3.76 16.08
N PHE A 695 19.08 -3.00 15.21
CA PHE A 695 18.99 -3.19 13.77
C PHE A 695 20.24 -2.62 13.08
N SER A 696 20.83 -3.34 12.14
CA SER A 696 21.99 -2.90 11.38
C SER A 696 21.72 -2.84 9.89
N SER A 697 21.99 -1.69 9.26
CA SER A 697 21.82 -1.48 7.82
C SER A 697 22.71 -0.33 7.33
N ALA A 698 22.99 -0.29 6.04
CA ALA A 698 23.66 0.87 5.42
C ALA A 698 22.80 2.14 5.48
N GLU A 699 21.48 1.97 5.63
CA GLU A 699 20.51 3.04 5.74
C GLU A 699 19.51 2.69 6.86
N ILE A 700 19.31 3.61 7.79
CA ILE A 700 18.29 3.52 8.84
C ILE A 700 17.28 4.63 8.61
N ARG A 701 16.03 4.24 8.32
CA ARG A 701 14.88 5.15 8.22
C ARG A 701 14.09 5.07 9.52
N PHE A 702 13.77 6.20 10.11
CA PHE A 702 13.08 6.19 11.39
C PHE A 702 12.17 7.41 11.60
N LYS A 703 11.26 7.26 12.54
CA LYS A 703 10.39 8.29 13.12
C LYS A 703 10.44 8.17 14.64
N PHE A 704 10.03 9.21 15.36
CA PHE A 704 9.89 9.08 16.81
C PHE A 704 8.60 8.32 17.17
N ASN A 705 8.71 7.42 18.14
CA ASN A 705 7.57 6.68 18.66
C ASN A 705 6.75 7.59 19.60
N PRO A 706 5.45 7.81 19.35
CA PRO A 706 4.62 8.62 20.24
C PRO A 706 4.34 7.95 21.60
N SER A 707 4.68 6.66 21.76
CA SER A 707 4.42 5.88 22.97
C SER A 707 5.58 4.94 23.29
N PRO A 708 6.79 5.46 23.57
CA PRO A 708 7.95 4.63 23.89
C PRO A 708 7.74 3.89 25.21
N SER A 709 8.45 2.77 25.41
CA SER A 709 8.34 1.94 26.60
C SER A 709 9.12 2.47 27.80
N GLY A 710 10.05 3.39 27.57
CA GLY A 710 10.88 4.03 28.59
C GLY A 710 11.48 5.36 28.11
N SER A 711 12.62 5.74 28.65
CA SER A 711 13.29 7.03 28.38
C SER A 711 14.80 6.89 28.16
N THR A 712 15.33 5.70 28.05
CA THR A 712 16.74 5.47 27.69
C THR A 712 16.96 5.95 26.28
N PRO A 713 17.89 6.90 26.06
CA PRO A 713 18.14 7.41 24.71
C PRO A 713 18.58 6.31 23.76
N TYR A 714 18.08 6.36 22.50
CA TYR A 714 18.61 5.54 21.44
C TYR A 714 20.01 5.99 21.03
N LYS A 715 20.74 5.08 20.41
CA LYS A 715 22.02 5.34 19.77
C LYS A 715 22.00 4.78 18.35
N LEU A 716 22.59 5.54 17.43
CA LEU A 716 22.91 5.10 16.09
C LEU A 716 24.43 5.18 15.96
N VAL A 717 25.09 4.03 15.88
CA VAL A 717 26.56 3.89 15.90
C VAL A 717 27.07 3.29 14.62
N ALA A 718 28.23 3.71 14.18
CA ALA A 718 28.91 3.09 13.04
C ALA A 718 30.43 3.17 13.26
N ASN A 719 31.12 2.11 12.84
CA ASN A 719 32.57 1.98 12.95
C ASN A 719 33.23 2.12 11.57
N SER A 720 34.39 2.75 11.53
CA SER A 720 35.27 2.83 10.36
C SER A 720 34.58 3.34 9.08
N ILE A 721 33.87 4.45 9.17
CA ILE A 721 33.17 5.07 8.02
C ILE A 721 33.90 6.31 7.49
N ASN A 722 33.81 6.55 6.18
CA ASN A 722 34.35 7.75 5.53
C ASN A 722 33.30 8.81 5.20
N GLN A 723 32.03 8.44 5.23
CA GLN A 723 30.93 9.35 4.93
C GLN A 723 29.70 9.02 5.77
N LEU A 724 28.98 10.04 6.20
CA LEU A 724 27.68 9.94 6.83
C LEU A 724 26.72 10.92 6.16
N ILE A 725 25.53 10.49 5.87
CA ILE A 725 24.46 11.32 5.31
C ILE A 725 23.30 11.32 6.30
N PHE A 726 22.90 12.51 6.74
CA PHE A 726 21.70 12.73 7.52
C PHE A 726 20.67 13.45 6.64
N LYS A 727 19.46 12.89 6.57
CA LYS A 727 18.31 13.53 5.90
C LYS A 727 17.18 13.74 6.89
N HIS A 728 16.54 14.87 6.76
CA HIS A 728 15.31 15.22 7.46
C HIS A 728 14.28 15.60 6.42
N LEU A 729 13.29 14.77 6.25
CA LEU A 729 12.19 14.92 5.31
C LEU A 729 10.95 15.33 6.08
N LEU A 730 10.20 16.28 5.55
CA LEU A 730 8.92 16.66 6.11
C LEU A 730 7.88 16.77 4.99
N ASN A 731 6.88 15.96 5.12
CA ASN A 731 5.72 16.02 4.25
C ASN A 731 4.50 16.51 5.06
N ASN A 732 4.55 17.77 5.49
CA ASN A 732 3.52 18.43 6.31
C ASN A 732 3.41 19.91 5.91
N THR A 733 2.18 20.42 5.73
CA THR A 733 1.93 21.81 5.33
C THR A 733 1.60 22.75 6.49
N VAL A 734 1.38 22.21 7.69
CA VAL A 734 0.91 22.97 8.86
C VAL A 734 2.02 23.19 9.86
N ASP A 735 2.71 22.14 10.25
CA ASP A 735 3.68 22.17 11.33
C ASP A 735 5.11 22.04 10.78
N ASN A 736 6.05 22.71 11.43
CA ASN A 736 7.47 22.53 11.20
C ASN A 736 7.95 21.34 12.03
N SER A 737 8.86 20.54 11.47
CA SER A 737 9.56 19.50 12.21
C SER A 737 10.95 19.95 12.60
N THR A 738 11.38 19.63 13.81
CA THR A 738 12.73 19.92 14.30
C THR A 738 13.34 18.67 14.93
N PHE A 739 14.42 18.19 14.36
CA PHE A 739 15.26 17.14 14.95
C PHE A 739 16.37 17.81 15.76
N GLU A 740 16.56 17.37 17.00
CA GLU A 740 17.60 17.85 17.90
C GLU A 740 18.53 16.69 18.23
N GLY A 741 19.68 16.65 17.57
CA GLY A 741 20.66 15.57 17.67
C GLY A 741 21.95 15.98 18.37
N ASN A 742 22.70 14.99 18.81
CA ASN A 742 24.10 15.10 19.21
C ASN A 742 24.91 14.08 18.42
N LEU A 743 25.87 14.53 17.61
CA LEU A 743 26.74 13.69 16.79
C LEU A 743 28.20 13.87 17.23
N ILE A 744 28.83 12.81 17.72
CA ILE A 744 30.24 12.79 18.13
C ILE A 744 31.00 11.80 17.29
N LEU A 745 32.32 11.96 17.24
CA LEU A 745 33.25 10.90 16.85
C LEU A 745 33.71 10.18 18.12
N THR A 746 33.43 8.89 18.19
CA THR A 746 33.79 8.05 19.34
C THR A 746 35.17 7.46 19.16
N CYS A 747 35.97 7.44 20.24
CA CYS A 747 37.31 6.82 20.29
C CYS A 747 38.11 7.20 19.04
N PHE A 748 38.31 8.51 18.83
CA PHE A 748 38.87 9.04 17.59
C PHE A 748 40.36 8.74 17.46
N GLY A 749 40.71 8.18 16.32
CA GLY A 749 42.01 7.69 15.94
C GLY A 749 42.01 6.18 15.81
N ILE A 750 42.69 5.65 14.83
CA ILE A 750 42.78 4.21 14.54
C ILE A 750 44.10 3.69 15.13
N ASP A 751 44.06 2.51 15.67
CA ASP A 751 45.18 1.62 15.93
C ASP A 751 45.03 0.46 14.94
N SER A 752 45.86 0.47 13.88
CA SER A 752 45.66 -0.44 12.74
C SER A 752 46.26 -1.81 12.97
N ASP A 753 47.22 -1.95 13.85
CA ASP A 753 47.89 -3.21 14.16
C ASP A 753 47.55 -3.77 15.56
N GLY A 754 46.77 -3.04 16.36
CA GLY A 754 46.24 -3.51 17.62
C GLY A 754 47.30 -3.58 18.72
N ASP A 755 48.36 -2.74 18.64
CA ASP A 755 49.41 -2.72 19.64
C ASP A 755 49.15 -1.77 20.82
N GLY A 756 48.00 -1.07 20.81
CA GLY A 756 47.60 -0.09 21.81
C GLY A 756 48.21 1.29 21.59
N ILE A 757 48.74 1.58 20.43
CA ILE A 757 49.26 2.90 20.07
C ILE A 757 48.55 3.37 18.79
N ASN A 758 47.79 4.44 18.91
CA ASN A 758 47.09 5.03 17.77
C ASN A 758 48.07 5.35 16.60
N ASP A 759 47.72 4.98 15.36
CA ASP A 759 48.50 5.18 14.12
C ASP A 759 49.14 6.56 13.99
N ALA A 760 48.49 7.61 14.55
CA ALA A 760 49.06 8.97 14.53
C ALA A 760 50.27 9.13 15.45
N PHE A 761 50.50 8.22 16.34
CA PHE A 761 51.60 8.23 17.33
C PHE A 761 52.50 7.02 17.21
N ASP A 762 52.08 6.03 16.44
CA ASP A 762 52.79 4.82 16.22
C ASP A 762 53.78 4.96 15.03
N ALA A 763 54.98 4.43 15.21
CA ALA A 763 56.07 4.50 14.22
C ALA A 763 56.05 3.31 13.23
N ASP A 764 55.28 2.27 13.50
CA ASP A 764 55.16 1.05 12.72
C ASP A 764 53.73 0.52 12.61
N SER A 765 52.76 1.43 12.47
CA SER A 765 51.31 1.24 12.42
C SER A 765 50.79 0.17 11.43
N ASP A 766 51.62 -0.61 10.82
CA ASP A 766 51.30 -1.64 9.84
C ASP A 766 51.87 -3.03 10.17
N ASN A 767 52.36 -3.24 11.40
CA ASN A 767 52.93 -4.50 11.83
C ASN A 767 52.42 -4.99 13.15
#